data_44cd189763eacf8ac9bcc489b5392790
#
_entry.id   44cd189763eacf8ac9bcc489b5392790
#
_cell.length_a   1.000
_cell.length_b   1.000
_cell.length_c   1.000
_cell.angle_alpha   90.00
_cell.angle_beta   90.00
_cell.angle_gamma   90.00
#
_symmetry.space_group_name_H-M   'P 1'
#
loop_
_entity.id
_entity.type
_entity.pdbx_description
1 polymer ?
#
loop_
_entity_poly.entity_id
_entity_poly.type
_entity_poly.pdbx_seq_one_letter_code
_entity_poly.pdbx_strand_id
1 'polypeptide(L)'
;MKCNVDVVRIRENSIQLNGWAIGKTPETEITYQVEDGAHQPIRFQYVATRRDDVSQIYFGRTVEKELGFDIQFPYERGKDYYLIAKGEGRKIRIKYNEELIRKRSSVAHKRMQKIRDLMNMETVRVCLDFWKENGLKALLVKSKHKLQGIDNDYDYGEWYSLTKPTAEELEEQRKKVFDAPVKFSIVIPAFKTPERFLREMLDSISEQTYANWEVCVADGSPAGQSCERVLEQYAKKDSRFKYVILGENKGISGNTNAAMDMATGDYIVLADHDDKLTPNALYECAKLLQEHPGCDCFYSDEDKLDMDGGALFDPHFKPDFNIDLLCSVNYICHLFVVSHDLAAQVGGFRQEYDGAQDYDFIFRCTEKAKEIRHIPKVLYHWRCHKDSTASNPESKLYAFDAGARAIMDHYKRVGIEAERVEKGVDYGIYHSVYKIQGEPLVSIIIPNKDHHTDLDLCLRAIETRATYRNVEFIIVENNSTEKETFEYYEKIQKEFSNVHVVTWEREFNYSAINNFGVTFAKGEYLLFLNNDTELIAENFIEEMLGLCQREDVGAVGARLLYQDDTIQHAGVVIGLGAHRTAGHVHYRQKRENLGYMGRLCYAQDMTAVTGACLLVKKSLYEQVGGLDESFEISLNDVDFCLKLRKAGYLNVFTPFAELYHFESISRGLDDQGEKAKRYNEESERFRNKWKAELEAGDPYFNPNFSLDKSDFSLRV
;
A
#
# COMPACT_ATOMS: atom_id res chain seq x y z
N MET A 1 -43.61 -3.13 4.68
CA MET A 1 -42.38 -3.82 5.08
C MET A 1 -41.58 -4.21 3.86
N LYS A 2 -40.27 -3.99 3.85
CA LYS A 2 -39.31 -4.46 2.84
C LYS A 2 -38.22 -5.25 3.55
N CYS A 3 -37.66 -6.28 2.88
CA CYS A 3 -36.55 -7.07 3.39
C CYS A 3 -35.67 -7.46 2.22
N ASN A 4 -34.36 -7.32 2.38
CA ASN A 4 -33.37 -7.74 1.40
C ASN A 4 -32.23 -8.50 2.12
N VAL A 5 -31.62 -9.45 1.41
CA VAL A 5 -30.40 -10.12 1.84
C VAL A 5 -29.31 -9.76 0.85
N ASP A 6 -28.33 -9.02 1.33
CA ASP A 6 -27.26 -8.45 0.53
C ASP A 6 -26.16 -9.49 0.28
N VAL A 7 -25.82 -10.26 1.33
CA VAL A 7 -24.74 -11.25 1.29
C VAL A 7 -25.20 -12.60 1.81
N VAL A 8 -24.84 -13.65 1.09
CA VAL A 8 -25.01 -15.06 1.51
C VAL A 8 -23.62 -15.71 1.52
N ARG A 9 -23.20 -16.23 2.67
CA ARG A 9 -21.94 -16.97 2.83
C ARG A 9 -22.23 -18.38 3.30
N ILE A 10 -21.54 -19.38 2.68
CA ILE A 10 -21.56 -20.77 3.15
C ILE A 10 -20.23 -21.01 3.87
N ARG A 11 -20.33 -21.50 5.09
CA ARG A 11 -19.20 -22.07 5.86
C ARG A 11 -19.54 -23.55 6.06
N GLU A 12 -18.56 -24.42 6.04
CA GLU A 12 -18.66 -25.89 6.02
C GLU A 12 -20.05 -26.52 6.33
N ASN A 13 -20.68 -26.18 7.47
CA ASN A 13 -21.98 -26.70 7.92
C ASN A 13 -22.97 -25.59 8.30
N SER A 14 -22.78 -24.35 7.85
CA SER A 14 -23.69 -23.24 8.17
C SER A 14 -23.83 -22.25 7.02
N ILE A 15 -24.98 -21.58 6.97
CA ILE A 15 -25.20 -20.39 6.12
C ILE A 15 -25.23 -19.16 7.02
N GLN A 16 -24.56 -18.10 6.57
CA GLN A 16 -24.65 -16.76 7.11
C GLN A 16 -25.34 -15.83 6.10
N LEU A 17 -26.36 -15.12 6.54
CA LEU A 17 -27.14 -14.16 5.77
C LEU A 17 -26.99 -12.78 6.37
N ASN A 18 -26.38 -11.83 5.62
CA ASN A 18 -26.36 -10.42 5.99
C ASN A 18 -27.38 -9.68 5.14
N GLY A 19 -28.14 -8.79 5.75
CA GLY A 19 -29.17 -8.02 5.04
C GLY A 19 -29.83 -6.96 5.90
N TRP A 20 -30.97 -6.48 5.46
CA TRP A 20 -31.77 -5.49 6.17
C TRP A 20 -33.26 -5.74 5.99
N ALA A 21 -34.04 -5.24 6.96
CA ALA A 21 -35.50 -5.23 6.86
C ALA A 21 -36.06 -3.95 7.50
N ILE A 22 -37.04 -3.33 6.83
CA ILE A 22 -37.65 -2.08 7.25
C ILE A 22 -39.18 -2.13 7.14
N GLY A 23 -39.83 -1.43 8.08
CA GLY A 23 -41.27 -1.16 8.02
C GLY A 23 -41.63 0.13 7.31
N LYS A 24 -42.78 0.67 7.59
CA LYS A 24 -43.20 2.02 7.11
C LYS A 24 -42.46 3.13 7.87
N THR A 25 -42.12 2.90 9.11
CA THR A 25 -41.37 3.80 9.98
C THR A 25 -40.10 3.09 10.50
N PRO A 26 -39.07 3.84 10.92
CA PRO A 26 -37.84 3.25 11.47
C PRO A 26 -38.10 2.44 12.75
N GLU A 27 -39.11 2.81 13.54
CA GLU A 27 -39.43 2.20 14.81
C GLU A 27 -40.17 0.85 14.68
N THR A 28 -40.58 0.45 13.45
CA THR A 28 -41.29 -0.83 13.21
C THR A 28 -40.47 -2.01 13.71
N GLU A 29 -41.02 -2.78 14.63
CA GLU A 29 -40.40 -4.02 15.10
C GLU A 29 -40.50 -5.12 14.03
N ILE A 30 -39.38 -5.75 13.74
CA ILE A 30 -39.27 -6.85 12.79
C ILE A 30 -38.67 -8.06 13.50
N THR A 31 -39.34 -9.18 13.37
CA THR A 31 -38.87 -10.46 13.92
C THR A 31 -38.48 -11.41 12.80
N TYR A 32 -37.51 -12.28 13.06
CA TYR A 32 -37.00 -13.24 12.09
C TYR A 32 -37.26 -14.67 12.54
N GLN A 33 -37.43 -15.55 11.57
CA GLN A 33 -37.57 -16.98 11.75
C GLN A 33 -36.88 -17.68 10.58
N VAL A 34 -36.20 -18.79 10.84
CA VAL A 34 -35.65 -19.67 9.81
C VAL A 34 -36.41 -21.00 9.84
N GLU A 35 -36.80 -21.49 8.67
CA GLU A 35 -37.50 -22.76 8.51
C GLU A 35 -36.77 -23.63 7.48
N ASP A 36 -36.83 -24.95 7.67
CA ASP A 36 -36.41 -25.96 6.66
C ASP A 36 -37.44 -26.18 5.54
N GLY A 37 -37.12 -27.07 4.60
CA GLY A 37 -37.99 -27.43 3.49
C GLY A 37 -39.34 -28.06 3.92
N ALA A 38 -39.40 -28.63 5.13
CA ALA A 38 -40.63 -29.20 5.72
C ALA A 38 -41.37 -28.17 6.61
N HIS A 39 -40.96 -26.90 6.55
CA HIS A 39 -41.51 -25.79 7.35
C HIS A 39 -41.33 -25.92 8.86
N GLN A 40 -40.32 -26.69 9.30
CA GLN A 40 -39.97 -26.79 10.70
C GLN A 40 -39.01 -25.66 11.07
N PRO A 41 -39.20 -25.00 12.26
CA PRO A 41 -38.31 -23.92 12.67
C PRO A 41 -36.93 -24.46 12.99
N ILE A 42 -35.91 -23.73 12.51
CA ILE A 42 -34.49 -23.97 12.77
C ILE A 42 -33.95 -22.95 13.74
N ARG A 43 -33.14 -23.40 14.69
CA ARG A 43 -32.39 -22.48 15.58
C ARG A 43 -31.36 -21.73 14.76
N PHE A 44 -31.26 -20.43 14.98
CA PHE A 44 -30.30 -19.55 14.32
C PHE A 44 -29.70 -18.57 15.34
N GLN A 45 -28.51 -18.07 15.03
CA GLN A 45 -27.90 -16.93 15.70
C GLN A 45 -28.35 -15.66 14.98
N TYR A 46 -28.58 -14.58 15.72
CA TYR A 46 -29.00 -13.29 15.20
C TYR A 46 -28.21 -12.19 15.86
N VAL A 47 -27.66 -11.31 15.03
CA VAL A 47 -27.02 -10.06 15.46
C VAL A 47 -27.66 -8.93 14.66
N ALA A 48 -28.18 -7.93 15.36
CA ALA A 48 -28.65 -6.71 14.73
C ALA A 48 -27.45 -5.86 14.26
N THR A 49 -27.56 -5.21 13.11
CA THR A 49 -26.50 -4.42 12.54
C THR A 49 -26.98 -3.03 12.12
N ARG A 50 -26.12 -2.04 12.26
CA ARG A 50 -26.42 -0.67 11.85
C ARG A 50 -26.35 -0.55 10.32
N ARG A 51 -27.31 0.16 9.71
CA ARG A 51 -27.42 0.34 8.26
C ARG A 51 -27.80 1.79 7.95
N ASP A 52 -26.82 2.69 8.07
CA ASP A 52 -27.01 4.12 7.81
C ASP A 52 -27.36 4.38 6.33
N ASP A 53 -26.81 3.58 5.41
CA ASP A 53 -27.15 3.58 3.99
C ASP A 53 -28.65 3.31 3.74
N VAL A 54 -29.21 2.29 4.40
CA VAL A 54 -30.63 1.93 4.29
C VAL A 54 -31.51 3.03 4.91
N SER A 55 -31.08 3.58 6.07
CA SER A 55 -31.85 4.64 6.73
C SER A 55 -31.90 5.92 5.91
N GLN A 56 -30.80 6.33 5.28
CA GLN A 56 -30.76 7.49 4.37
C GLN A 56 -31.65 7.27 3.15
N ILE A 57 -31.56 6.10 2.49
CA ILE A 57 -32.31 5.82 1.25
C ILE A 57 -33.82 5.79 1.51
N TYR A 58 -34.28 5.23 2.62
CA TYR A 58 -35.70 4.97 2.83
C TYR A 58 -36.40 5.97 3.76
N PHE A 59 -35.66 6.66 4.62
CA PHE A 59 -36.21 7.61 5.60
C PHE A 59 -35.66 9.03 5.44
N GLY A 60 -34.65 9.25 4.56
CA GLY A 60 -34.04 10.56 4.30
C GLY A 60 -33.22 11.11 5.49
N ARG A 61 -32.91 10.27 6.49
CA ARG A 61 -32.13 10.63 7.69
C ARG A 61 -31.49 9.39 8.29
N THR A 62 -30.38 9.57 9.00
CA THR A 62 -29.80 8.53 9.84
C THR A 62 -30.67 8.27 11.05
N VAL A 63 -30.90 6.99 11.39
CA VAL A 63 -31.68 6.57 12.57
C VAL A 63 -30.79 5.73 13.48
N GLU A 64 -31.01 5.85 14.80
CA GLU A 64 -30.22 5.10 15.79
C GLU A 64 -30.55 3.60 15.81
N LYS A 65 -31.73 3.22 15.32
CA LYS A 65 -32.19 1.83 15.30
C LYS A 65 -31.39 1.01 14.26
N GLU A 66 -30.99 -0.17 14.67
CA GLU A 66 -30.33 -1.15 13.81
C GLU A 66 -31.36 -1.75 12.84
N LEU A 67 -31.20 -1.43 11.55
CA LEU A 67 -32.09 -1.85 10.47
C LEU A 67 -31.60 -3.10 9.75
N GLY A 68 -30.38 -3.51 10.02
CA GLY A 68 -29.72 -4.67 9.41
C GLY A 68 -29.74 -5.89 10.31
N PHE A 69 -29.43 -7.03 9.72
CA PHE A 69 -29.29 -8.31 10.41
C PHE A 69 -28.11 -9.12 9.88
N ASP A 70 -27.52 -9.89 10.78
CA ASP A 70 -26.65 -11.02 10.50
C ASP A 70 -27.28 -12.26 11.11
N ILE A 71 -27.67 -13.23 10.25
CA ILE A 71 -28.36 -14.45 10.67
C ILE A 71 -27.52 -15.64 10.22
N GLN A 72 -27.15 -16.49 11.18
CA GLN A 72 -26.40 -17.72 10.91
C GLN A 72 -27.19 -18.95 11.40
N PHE A 73 -27.30 -19.99 10.54
CA PHE A 73 -27.99 -21.23 10.86
C PHE A 73 -27.31 -22.45 10.20
N PRO A 74 -27.54 -23.69 10.74
CA PRO A 74 -27.00 -24.91 10.18
C PRO A 74 -27.46 -25.16 8.74
N TYR A 75 -26.53 -25.61 7.90
CA TYR A 75 -26.80 -25.91 6.48
C TYR A 75 -26.38 -27.32 6.11
N GLU A 76 -27.28 -28.01 5.39
CA GLU A 76 -27.05 -29.31 4.76
C GLU A 76 -27.29 -29.20 3.26
N ARG A 77 -26.35 -29.71 2.46
CA ARG A 77 -26.49 -29.70 0.99
C ARG A 77 -27.77 -30.43 0.53
N GLY A 78 -28.41 -29.86 -0.50
CA GLY A 78 -29.63 -30.44 -1.09
C GLY A 78 -30.92 -30.14 -0.34
N LYS A 79 -30.87 -29.44 0.82
CA LYS A 79 -32.08 -29.03 1.54
C LYS A 79 -32.49 -27.59 1.21
N ASP A 80 -33.80 -27.34 1.24
CA ASP A 80 -34.38 -26.01 1.12
C ASP A 80 -34.47 -25.35 2.49
N TYR A 81 -34.24 -24.04 2.53
CA TYR A 81 -34.35 -23.20 3.71
C TYR A 81 -35.12 -21.92 3.40
N TYR A 82 -35.76 -21.35 4.41
CA TYR A 82 -36.55 -20.13 4.29
C TYR A 82 -36.22 -19.15 5.41
N LEU A 83 -35.77 -17.94 5.03
CA LEU A 83 -35.75 -16.81 5.95
C LEU A 83 -37.10 -16.11 5.94
N ILE A 84 -37.65 -15.86 7.08
CA ILE A 84 -38.96 -15.22 7.27
C ILE A 84 -38.76 -13.97 8.11
N ALA A 85 -39.15 -12.82 7.55
CA ALA A 85 -39.23 -11.57 8.28
C ALA A 85 -40.70 -11.20 8.49
N LYS A 86 -41.06 -10.83 9.72
CA LYS A 86 -42.43 -10.46 10.12
C LYS A 86 -42.45 -9.09 10.75
N GLY A 87 -43.39 -8.23 10.37
CA GLY A 87 -43.63 -6.91 10.95
C GLY A 87 -44.83 -6.24 10.32
N GLU A 88 -45.51 -5.34 11.04
CA GLU A 88 -46.70 -4.62 10.58
C GLU A 88 -47.83 -5.52 10.02
N GLY A 89 -48.03 -6.71 10.58
CA GLY A 89 -48.99 -7.67 10.06
C GLY A 89 -48.62 -8.30 8.72
N ARG A 90 -47.42 -8.04 8.18
CA ARG A 90 -46.92 -8.60 6.95
C ARG A 90 -45.83 -9.63 7.20
N LYS A 91 -45.75 -10.60 6.28
CA LYS A 91 -44.72 -11.66 6.30
C LYS A 91 -44.03 -11.69 4.95
N ILE A 92 -42.68 -11.58 4.95
CA ILE A 92 -41.85 -11.80 3.77
C ILE A 92 -41.11 -13.12 3.96
N ARG A 93 -41.11 -13.97 2.94
CA ARG A 93 -40.47 -15.29 2.95
C ARG A 93 -39.49 -15.38 1.80
N ILE A 94 -38.24 -15.65 2.08
CA ILE A 94 -37.16 -15.75 1.11
C ILE A 94 -36.63 -17.19 1.13
N LYS A 95 -36.65 -17.85 -0.03
CA LYS A 95 -36.16 -19.23 -0.19
C LYS A 95 -34.66 -19.25 -0.44
N TYR A 96 -33.98 -20.24 0.18
CA TYR A 96 -32.57 -20.57 -0.06
C TYR A 96 -32.46 -22.07 -0.36
N ASN A 97 -31.88 -22.42 -1.49
CA ASN A 97 -31.46 -23.76 -1.87
C ASN A 97 -30.10 -23.68 -2.57
N GLU A 98 -29.46 -24.82 -2.82
CA GLU A 98 -28.12 -24.86 -3.43
C GLU A 98 -28.04 -24.09 -4.76
N GLU A 99 -29.07 -24.21 -5.62
CA GLU A 99 -29.15 -23.50 -6.91
C GLU A 99 -29.27 -22.00 -6.74
N LEU A 100 -30.15 -21.52 -5.85
CA LEU A 100 -30.34 -20.09 -5.57
C LEU A 100 -29.13 -19.47 -4.87
N ILE A 101 -28.44 -20.23 -4.01
CA ILE A 101 -27.23 -19.81 -3.35
C ILE A 101 -26.10 -19.69 -4.37
N ARG A 102 -25.88 -20.70 -5.23
CA ARG A 102 -24.92 -20.63 -6.35
C ARG A 102 -25.24 -19.47 -7.30
N LYS A 103 -26.52 -19.26 -7.62
CA LYS A 103 -26.95 -18.16 -8.48
C LYS A 103 -26.72 -16.80 -7.85
N ARG A 104 -26.96 -16.64 -6.53
CA ARG A 104 -26.71 -15.38 -5.80
C ARG A 104 -25.23 -15.13 -5.49
N SER A 105 -24.43 -16.18 -5.33
CA SER A 105 -22.98 -16.07 -5.23
C SER A 105 -22.28 -15.95 -6.59
N SER A 106 -23.00 -16.17 -7.71
CA SER A 106 -22.43 -16.08 -9.05
C SER A 106 -22.12 -14.62 -9.45
N VAL A 107 -21.01 -14.44 -10.17
CA VAL A 107 -20.57 -13.15 -10.74
C VAL A 107 -21.67 -12.48 -11.56
N ALA A 108 -22.48 -13.27 -12.29
CA ALA A 108 -23.59 -12.74 -13.11
C ALA A 108 -24.72 -12.13 -12.25
N HIS A 109 -25.03 -12.71 -11.09
CA HIS A 109 -26.08 -12.18 -10.20
C HIS A 109 -25.60 -10.92 -9.46
N LYS A 110 -24.36 -10.91 -8.98
CA LYS A 110 -23.72 -9.72 -8.41
C LYS A 110 -23.68 -8.58 -9.43
N ARG A 111 -23.37 -8.88 -10.71
CA ARG A 111 -23.45 -7.90 -11.83
C ARG A 111 -24.86 -7.34 -12.05
N MET A 112 -25.88 -8.19 -12.04
CA MET A 112 -27.27 -7.77 -12.26
C MET A 112 -27.82 -6.95 -11.09
N GLN A 113 -27.41 -7.28 -9.86
CA GLN A 113 -27.76 -6.52 -8.66
C GLN A 113 -27.08 -5.14 -8.69
N LYS A 114 -25.79 -5.06 -9.04
CA LYS A 114 -25.03 -3.81 -9.25
C LYS A 114 -25.66 -2.93 -10.33
N ILE A 115 -26.11 -3.51 -11.44
CA ILE A 115 -26.86 -2.78 -12.51
C ILE A 115 -28.19 -2.22 -11.98
N ARG A 116 -28.88 -2.95 -11.13
CA ARG A 116 -30.16 -2.54 -10.55
C ARG A 116 -29.97 -1.42 -9.51
N ASP A 117 -28.90 -1.47 -8.72
CA ASP A 117 -28.54 -0.43 -7.75
C ASP A 117 -28.04 0.84 -8.46
N LEU A 118 -27.41 0.68 -9.63
CA LEU A 118 -26.97 1.77 -10.51
C LEU A 118 -28.11 2.47 -11.27
N MET A 119 -29.29 1.86 -11.38
CA MET A 119 -30.47 2.43 -12.08
C MET A 119 -31.35 3.31 -11.19
N ASN A 120 -30.82 3.90 -10.14
CA ASN A 120 -31.54 4.95 -9.40
C ASN A 120 -31.49 6.29 -10.15
N MET A 121 -32.47 7.16 -9.89
CA MET A 121 -32.60 8.46 -10.58
C MET A 121 -31.37 9.36 -10.47
N GLU A 122 -30.62 9.23 -9.38
CA GLU A 122 -29.42 10.01 -9.10
C GLU A 122 -28.24 9.55 -9.96
N THR A 123 -28.04 8.24 -10.10
CA THR A 123 -27.02 7.67 -10.98
C THR A 123 -27.32 7.94 -12.46
N VAL A 124 -28.60 7.91 -12.87
CA VAL A 124 -29.00 8.29 -14.22
C VAL A 124 -28.68 9.76 -14.48
N ARG A 125 -28.89 10.63 -13.49
CA ARG A 125 -28.54 12.06 -13.58
C ARG A 125 -27.03 12.27 -13.69
N VAL A 126 -26.24 11.62 -12.84
CA VAL A 126 -24.77 11.66 -12.88
C VAL A 126 -24.25 11.12 -14.23
N CYS A 127 -24.83 10.04 -14.77
CA CYS A 127 -24.47 9.52 -16.09
C CYS A 127 -24.83 10.48 -17.23
N LEU A 128 -25.96 11.15 -17.12
CA LEU A 128 -26.39 12.17 -18.13
C LEU A 128 -25.53 13.42 -18.07
N ASP A 129 -25.16 13.87 -16.87
CA ASP A 129 -24.28 15.02 -16.68
C ASP A 129 -22.85 14.65 -17.16
N PHE A 130 -22.32 13.49 -16.79
CA PHE A 130 -21.04 12.99 -17.30
C PHE A 130 -21.03 12.81 -18.83
N TRP A 131 -22.12 12.36 -19.42
CA TRP A 131 -22.27 12.29 -20.89
C TRP A 131 -22.23 13.67 -21.57
N LYS A 132 -22.94 14.64 -21.00
CA LYS A 132 -22.93 16.01 -21.51
C LYS A 132 -21.55 16.66 -21.47
N GLU A 133 -20.77 16.36 -20.45
CA GLU A 133 -19.47 16.97 -20.19
C GLU A 133 -18.31 16.26 -20.90
N ASN A 134 -18.34 14.93 -20.96
CA ASN A 134 -17.21 14.10 -21.41
C ASN A 134 -17.49 13.30 -22.70
N GLY A 135 -18.72 13.37 -23.21
CA GLY A 135 -19.16 12.70 -24.43
C GLY A 135 -19.48 11.22 -24.27
N LEU A 136 -20.23 10.70 -25.25
CA LEU A 136 -20.74 9.31 -25.23
C LEU A 136 -19.62 8.25 -25.16
N LYS A 137 -18.46 8.54 -25.75
CA LYS A 137 -17.33 7.59 -25.80
C LYS A 137 -16.71 7.39 -24.43
N ALA A 138 -16.54 8.46 -23.65
CA ALA A 138 -16.04 8.40 -22.27
C ALA A 138 -17.05 7.72 -21.33
N LEU A 139 -18.35 8.00 -21.49
CA LEU A 139 -19.41 7.31 -20.76
C LEU A 139 -19.44 5.81 -21.05
N LEU A 140 -19.27 5.41 -22.32
CA LEU A 140 -19.25 4.00 -22.72
C LEU A 140 -18.00 3.28 -22.16
N VAL A 141 -16.84 3.93 -22.14
CA VAL A 141 -15.61 3.37 -21.52
C VAL A 141 -15.80 3.20 -20.02
N LYS A 142 -16.29 4.23 -19.31
CA LYS A 142 -16.56 4.19 -17.87
C LYS A 142 -17.65 3.17 -17.52
N SER A 143 -18.71 3.10 -18.32
CA SER A 143 -19.76 2.08 -18.15
C SER A 143 -19.27 0.67 -18.45
N LYS A 144 -18.38 0.50 -19.44
CA LYS A 144 -17.78 -0.78 -19.78
C LYS A 144 -16.84 -1.25 -18.65
N HIS A 145 -16.01 -0.39 -18.08
CA HIS A 145 -15.14 -0.69 -16.95
C HIS A 145 -15.97 -1.09 -15.72
N LYS A 146 -17.04 -0.34 -15.43
CA LYS A 146 -17.95 -0.63 -14.31
C LYS A 146 -18.77 -1.93 -14.51
N LEU A 147 -19.16 -2.24 -15.75
CA LEU A 147 -19.85 -3.48 -16.13
C LEU A 147 -18.90 -4.69 -16.20
N GLN A 148 -17.64 -4.49 -16.54
CA GLN A 148 -16.62 -5.54 -16.59
C GLN A 148 -16.09 -5.91 -15.19
N GLY A 149 -16.55 -5.25 -14.14
CA GLY A 149 -16.19 -5.61 -12.76
C GLY A 149 -14.79 -5.16 -12.35
N ILE A 150 -14.22 -4.15 -13.04
CA ILE A 150 -12.93 -3.53 -12.69
C ILE A 150 -13.02 -2.84 -11.30
N ASP A 151 -14.23 -2.60 -10.79
CA ASP A 151 -14.53 -2.05 -9.46
C ASP A 151 -14.90 -3.11 -8.39
N ASN A 152 -14.59 -4.38 -8.59
CA ASN A 152 -14.94 -5.39 -7.59
C ASN A 152 -13.93 -5.38 -6.43
N ASP A 153 -14.40 -5.21 -5.20
CA ASP A 153 -13.66 -5.57 -4.00
C ASP A 153 -13.63 -7.10 -3.93
N TYR A 154 -12.55 -7.68 -4.46
CA TYR A 154 -12.35 -9.11 -4.34
C TYR A 154 -11.96 -9.46 -2.90
N ASP A 155 -12.62 -10.46 -2.32
CA ASP A 155 -12.04 -11.20 -1.21
C ASP A 155 -10.74 -11.85 -1.70
N TYR A 156 -9.68 -11.84 -0.87
CA TYR A 156 -8.38 -12.34 -1.30
C TYR A 156 -8.43 -13.79 -1.78
N GLY A 157 -9.18 -14.66 -1.10
CA GLY A 157 -9.34 -16.06 -1.52
C GLY A 157 -9.97 -16.20 -2.91
N GLU A 158 -10.97 -15.35 -3.23
CA GLU A 158 -11.57 -15.31 -4.58
C GLU A 158 -10.55 -14.81 -5.60
N TRP A 159 -9.84 -13.70 -5.29
CA TRP A 159 -8.79 -13.13 -6.14
C TRP A 159 -7.69 -14.16 -6.43
N TYR A 160 -7.14 -14.81 -5.41
CA TYR A 160 -6.08 -15.81 -5.56
C TYR A 160 -6.53 -16.99 -6.40
N SER A 161 -7.77 -17.46 -6.24
CA SER A 161 -8.32 -18.56 -7.04
C SER A 161 -8.43 -18.24 -8.53
N LEU A 162 -8.56 -16.95 -8.89
CA LEU A 162 -8.66 -16.47 -10.27
C LEU A 162 -7.30 -16.15 -10.90
N THR A 163 -6.28 -15.85 -10.09
CA THR A 163 -4.97 -15.36 -10.55
C THR A 163 -3.85 -16.39 -10.41
N LYS A 164 -4.02 -17.42 -9.55
CA LYS A 164 -3.03 -18.50 -9.46
C LYS A 164 -2.96 -19.29 -10.77
N PRO A 165 -1.79 -19.84 -11.12
CA PRO A 165 -1.63 -20.62 -12.34
C PRO A 165 -2.58 -21.84 -12.38
N THR A 166 -3.12 -22.10 -13.55
CA THR A 166 -3.95 -23.29 -13.83
C THR A 166 -3.08 -24.55 -13.92
N ALA A 167 -3.72 -25.73 -13.87
CA ALA A 167 -3.01 -27.00 -14.02
C ALA A 167 -2.33 -27.12 -15.40
N GLU A 168 -2.96 -26.58 -16.45
CA GLU A 168 -2.43 -26.54 -17.81
C GLU A 168 -1.18 -25.68 -17.89
N GLU A 169 -1.20 -24.47 -17.30
CA GLU A 169 -0.05 -23.57 -17.25
C GLU A 169 1.10 -24.19 -16.46
N LEU A 170 0.83 -24.85 -15.33
CA LEU A 170 1.87 -25.57 -14.58
C LEU A 170 2.51 -26.70 -15.39
N GLU A 171 1.73 -27.42 -16.19
CA GLU A 171 2.28 -28.45 -17.11
C GLU A 171 3.09 -27.87 -18.25
N GLU A 172 2.71 -26.70 -18.77
CA GLU A 172 3.51 -25.96 -19.75
C GLU A 172 4.83 -25.46 -19.15
N GLN A 173 4.81 -24.96 -17.94
CA GLN A 173 6.01 -24.54 -17.23
C GLN A 173 7.00 -25.69 -17.03
N ARG A 174 6.53 -26.90 -16.69
CA ARG A 174 7.40 -28.09 -16.57
C ARG A 174 8.12 -28.47 -17.85
N LYS A 175 7.52 -28.15 -19.00
CA LYS A 175 8.08 -28.44 -20.33
C LYS A 175 8.99 -27.33 -20.85
N LYS A 176 8.96 -26.16 -20.21
CA LYS A 176 9.76 -25.00 -20.64
C LYS A 176 11.24 -25.28 -20.46
N VAL A 177 12.00 -25.09 -21.53
CA VAL A 177 13.45 -25.11 -21.50
C VAL A 177 13.95 -23.66 -21.47
N PHE A 178 14.82 -23.37 -20.52
CA PHE A 178 15.46 -22.07 -20.39
C PHE A 178 16.83 -22.10 -21.09
N ASP A 179 17.18 -21.02 -21.79
CA ASP A 179 18.44 -20.93 -22.55
C ASP A 179 19.68 -20.90 -21.63
N ALA A 180 19.54 -20.27 -20.47
CA ALA A 180 20.57 -20.21 -19.43
C ALA A 180 19.95 -20.69 -18.09
N PRO A 181 19.81 -22.00 -17.86
CA PRO A 181 19.19 -22.52 -16.65
C PRO A 181 20.11 -22.31 -15.44
N VAL A 182 19.62 -21.58 -14.44
CA VAL A 182 20.31 -21.37 -13.15
C VAL A 182 19.90 -22.43 -12.14
N LYS A 183 20.79 -22.76 -11.22
CA LYS A 183 20.49 -23.67 -10.10
C LYS A 183 20.13 -22.88 -8.85
N PHE A 184 19.00 -23.19 -8.24
CA PHE A 184 18.58 -22.63 -6.95
C PHE A 184 18.93 -23.55 -5.79
N SER A 185 19.53 -23.01 -4.73
CA SER A 185 19.69 -23.68 -3.42
C SER A 185 18.68 -23.11 -2.44
N ILE A 186 17.67 -23.89 -2.07
CA ILE A 186 16.69 -23.51 -1.05
C ILE A 186 17.30 -23.82 0.31
N VAL A 187 17.54 -22.79 1.10
CA VAL A 187 18.21 -22.84 2.40
C VAL A 187 17.16 -22.77 3.51
N ILE A 188 17.15 -23.80 4.38
CA ILE A 188 16.13 -23.97 5.42
C ILE A 188 16.81 -24.25 6.76
N PRO A 189 16.79 -23.31 7.73
CA PRO A 189 17.14 -23.58 9.11
C PRO A 189 15.97 -24.33 9.80
N ALA A 190 16.26 -25.42 10.52
CA ALA A 190 15.26 -26.16 11.26
C ALA A 190 15.61 -26.23 12.76
N PHE A 191 14.59 -26.08 13.60
CA PHE A 191 14.70 -26.26 15.05
C PHE A 191 13.37 -26.68 15.65
N LYS A 192 13.32 -27.93 16.19
CA LYS A 192 12.11 -28.51 16.80
C LYS A 192 10.87 -28.42 15.89
N THR A 193 11.09 -28.56 14.60
CA THR A 193 10.04 -28.42 13.58
C THR A 193 9.00 -29.52 13.70
N PRO A 194 7.70 -29.21 13.75
CA PRO A 194 6.65 -30.21 13.65
C PRO A 194 6.75 -30.98 12.32
N GLU A 195 6.78 -32.32 12.38
CA GLU A 195 6.95 -33.18 11.21
C GLU A 195 5.99 -32.82 10.05
N ARG A 196 4.74 -32.48 10.38
CA ARG A 196 3.75 -32.07 9.40
C ARG A 196 4.19 -30.85 8.58
N PHE A 197 4.66 -29.81 9.25
CA PHE A 197 5.05 -28.56 8.59
C PHE A 197 6.27 -28.74 7.70
N LEU A 198 7.29 -29.44 8.22
CA LEU A 198 8.46 -29.76 7.42
C LEU A 198 8.09 -30.55 6.16
N ARG A 199 7.19 -31.56 6.27
CA ARG A 199 6.74 -32.31 5.11
C ARG A 199 6.00 -31.42 4.11
N GLU A 200 5.08 -30.57 4.57
CA GLU A 200 4.35 -29.64 3.69
C GLU A 200 5.31 -28.70 2.96
N MET A 201 6.38 -28.21 3.61
CA MET A 201 7.42 -27.40 2.98
C MET A 201 8.20 -28.21 1.92
N LEU A 202 8.73 -29.38 2.28
CA LEU A 202 9.52 -30.21 1.37
C LEU A 202 8.69 -30.73 0.19
N ASP A 203 7.39 -31.04 0.39
CA ASP A 203 6.47 -31.42 -0.68
C ASP A 203 6.24 -30.25 -1.62
N SER A 204 6.04 -29.03 -1.12
CA SER A 204 5.87 -27.83 -1.95
C SER A 204 7.09 -27.54 -2.84
N ILE A 205 8.29 -27.87 -2.37
CA ILE A 205 9.52 -27.79 -3.16
C ILE A 205 9.58 -28.94 -4.19
N SER A 206 9.16 -30.15 -3.82
CA SER A 206 9.10 -31.28 -4.75
C SER A 206 8.14 -31.03 -5.92
N GLU A 207 7.09 -30.23 -5.70
CA GLU A 207 6.06 -29.87 -6.68
C GLU A 207 6.47 -28.75 -7.64
N GLN A 208 7.65 -28.11 -7.45
CA GLN A 208 8.10 -27.02 -8.29
C GLN A 208 8.10 -27.36 -9.77
N THR A 209 7.60 -26.45 -10.59
CA THR A 209 7.57 -26.64 -12.06
C THR A 209 8.94 -26.43 -12.71
N TYR A 210 9.85 -25.72 -12.05
CA TYR A 210 11.26 -25.62 -12.44
C TYR A 210 12.09 -26.67 -11.72
N ALA A 211 12.88 -27.45 -12.44
CA ALA A 211 13.50 -28.66 -11.92
C ALA A 211 14.95 -28.51 -11.41
N ASN A 212 15.67 -27.42 -11.77
CA ASN A 212 17.09 -27.24 -11.44
C ASN A 212 17.25 -26.56 -10.05
N TRP A 213 17.03 -27.32 -9.01
CA TRP A 213 17.13 -26.87 -7.62
C TRP A 213 17.74 -27.95 -6.72
N GLU A 214 18.17 -27.53 -5.56
CA GLU A 214 18.51 -28.37 -4.42
C GLU A 214 17.96 -27.77 -3.12
N VAL A 215 17.78 -28.58 -2.10
CA VAL A 215 17.38 -28.16 -0.76
C VAL A 215 18.54 -28.44 0.19
N CYS A 216 18.84 -27.46 1.05
CA CYS A 216 19.87 -27.53 2.08
C CYS A 216 19.23 -27.26 3.45
N VAL A 217 19.01 -28.30 4.24
CA VAL A 217 18.41 -28.19 5.59
C VAL A 217 19.46 -28.37 6.67
N ALA A 218 19.56 -27.42 7.60
CA ALA A 218 20.37 -27.59 8.81
C ALA A 218 19.48 -27.67 10.03
N ASP A 219 19.47 -28.83 10.68
CA ASP A 219 18.66 -29.08 11.88
C ASP A 219 19.50 -28.92 13.15
N GLY A 220 19.22 -27.85 13.91
CA GLY A 220 19.81 -27.55 15.22
C GLY A 220 19.06 -28.17 16.41
N SER A 221 18.12 -29.08 16.17
CA SER A 221 17.31 -29.68 17.21
C SER A 221 18.14 -30.62 18.11
N PRO A 222 17.84 -30.70 19.42
CA PRO A 222 18.47 -31.64 20.29
C PRO A 222 18.05 -33.09 19.99
N ALA A 223 18.86 -34.04 20.41
CA ALA A 223 18.58 -35.46 20.24
C ALA A 223 17.15 -35.83 20.71
N GLY A 224 16.41 -36.58 19.89
CA GLY A 224 15.03 -36.98 20.15
C GLY A 224 13.96 -35.95 19.72
N GLN A 225 14.33 -34.76 19.29
CA GLN A 225 13.47 -33.74 18.73
C GLN A 225 13.88 -33.34 17.28
N SER A 226 14.90 -34.04 16.75
CA SER A 226 15.41 -33.80 15.39
C SER A 226 14.46 -34.29 14.33
N CYS A 227 14.46 -33.59 13.19
CA CYS A 227 13.74 -33.95 11.99
C CYS A 227 14.47 -34.97 11.11
N GLU A 228 15.58 -35.51 11.54
CA GLU A 228 16.48 -36.39 10.79
C GLU A 228 15.74 -37.52 10.06
N ARG A 229 14.80 -38.19 10.72
CA ARG A 229 14.02 -39.28 10.10
C ARG A 229 13.23 -38.80 8.85
N VAL A 230 12.69 -37.60 8.91
CA VAL A 230 11.94 -37.02 7.76
C VAL A 230 12.93 -36.65 6.67
N LEU A 231 13.99 -35.94 7.00
CA LEU A 231 15.03 -35.51 6.06
C LEU A 231 15.69 -36.68 5.34
N GLU A 232 16.00 -37.76 6.07
CA GLU A 232 16.54 -39.01 5.50
C GLU A 232 15.57 -39.66 4.48
N GLN A 233 14.26 -39.60 4.73
CA GLN A 233 13.26 -40.15 3.80
C GLN A 233 13.25 -39.38 2.47
N TYR A 234 13.33 -38.03 2.50
CA TYR A 234 13.40 -37.23 1.30
C TYR A 234 14.74 -37.40 0.57
N ALA A 235 15.86 -37.36 1.27
CA ALA A 235 17.20 -37.56 0.70
C ALA A 235 17.39 -38.95 0.03
N LYS A 236 16.74 -39.99 0.56
CA LYS A 236 16.74 -41.32 -0.07
C LYS A 236 15.92 -41.39 -1.36
N LYS A 237 14.88 -40.58 -1.48
CA LYS A 237 14.01 -40.52 -2.66
C LYS A 237 14.60 -39.65 -3.76
N ASP A 238 15.23 -38.54 -3.38
CA ASP A 238 15.76 -37.53 -4.30
C ASP A 238 17.06 -36.93 -3.74
N SER A 239 18.15 -37.11 -4.46
CA SER A 239 19.49 -36.66 -4.06
C SER A 239 19.64 -35.13 -4.05
N ARG A 240 18.66 -34.39 -4.54
CA ARG A 240 18.63 -32.93 -4.43
C ARG A 240 18.35 -32.43 -2.99
N PHE A 241 17.80 -33.28 -2.13
CA PHE A 241 17.62 -32.99 -0.69
C PHE A 241 18.90 -33.32 0.08
N LYS A 242 19.54 -32.27 0.57
CA LYS A 242 20.74 -32.33 1.41
C LYS A 242 20.38 -31.89 2.83
N TYR A 243 20.99 -32.47 3.84
CA TYR A 243 20.79 -32.04 5.20
C TYR A 243 22.02 -32.28 6.09
N VAL A 244 22.10 -31.51 7.17
CA VAL A 244 23.05 -31.69 8.24
C VAL A 244 22.33 -31.62 9.60
N ILE A 245 22.67 -32.56 10.48
CA ILE A 245 22.21 -32.54 11.87
C ILE A 245 23.34 -31.93 12.71
N LEU A 246 23.08 -30.76 13.30
CA LEU A 246 24.09 -29.98 14.02
C LEU A 246 24.34 -30.52 15.44
N GLY A 247 23.36 -31.24 16.02
CA GLY A 247 23.45 -31.78 17.39
C GLY A 247 23.26 -30.73 18.50
N GLU A 248 23.36 -29.46 18.16
CA GLU A 248 23.12 -28.32 19.04
C GLU A 248 22.48 -27.17 18.29
N ASN A 249 21.73 -26.31 19.00
CA ASN A 249 21.15 -25.11 18.38
C ASN A 249 22.19 -23.98 18.33
N LYS A 250 22.57 -23.56 17.12
CA LYS A 250 23.48 -22.42 16.90
C LYS A 250 22.77 -21.08 16.74
N GLY A 251 21.47 -21.00 17.11
CA GLY A 251 20.61 -19.86 16.80
C GLY A 251 20.14 -19.89 15.34
N ILE A 252 19.20 -19.01 15.00
CA ILE A 252 18.67 -18.98 13.64
C ILE A 252 19.76 -18.62 12.63
N SER A 253 20.60 -17.63 12.91
CA SER A 253 21.71 -17.25 12.04
C SER A 253 22.71 -18.40 11.82
N GLY A 254 23.13 -19.08 12.90
CA GLY A 254 24.09 -20.18 12.81
C GLY A 254 23.53 -21.41 12.10
N ASN A 255 22.25 -21.73 12.28
CA ASN A 255 21.58 -22.82 11.57
C ASN A 255 21.42 -22.46 10.07
N THR A 256 21.04 -21.21 9.76
CA THR A 256 20.93 -20.74 8.37
C THR A 256 22.28 -20.79 7.66
N ASN A 257 23.34 -20.30 8.30
CA ASN A 257 24.70 -20.36 7.73
C ASN A 257 25.15 -21.80 7.46
N ALA A 258 24.87 -22.73 8.37
CA ALA A 258 25.20 -24.15 8.17
C ALA A 258 24.43 -24.76 6.99
N ALA A 259 23.21 -24.32 6.72
CA ALA A 259 22.47 -24.71 5.53
C ALA A 259 23.05 -24.05 4.27
N MET A 260 23.46 -22.77 4.33
CA MET A 260 24.12 -22.05 3.22
C MET A 260 25.47 -22.71 2.84
N ASP A 261 26.22 -23.19 3.79
CA ASP A 261 27.52 -23.88 3.55
C ASP A 261 27.39 -25.14 2.66
N MET A 262 26.19 -25.73 2.58
CA MET A 262 25.90 -26.87 1.71
C MET A 262 25.42 -26.44 0.31
N ALA A 263 25.09 -25.16 0.10
CA ALA A 263 24.54 -24.64 -1.14
C ALA A 263 25.59 -24.66 -2.25
N THR A 264 25.20 -25.13 -3.44
CA THR A 264 26.06 -25.18 -4.63
C THR A 264 25.35 -24.58 -5.86
N GLY A 265 24.20 -23.98 -5.65
CA GLY A 265 23.44 -23.31 -6.71
C GLY A 265 23.98 -21.92 -7.01
N ASP A 266 23.58 -21.38 -8.15
CA ASP A 266 23.92 -20.04 -8.60
C ASP A 266 23.21 -18.97 -7.73
N TYR A 267 22.01 -19.30 -7.20
CA TYR A 267 21.21 -18.45 -6.35
C TYR A 267 20.74 -19.18 -5.10
N ILE A 268 20.71 -18.44 -4.00
CA ILE A 268 20.22 -18.88 -2.68
C ILE A 268 18.79 -18.35 -2.52
N VAL A 269 17.89 -19.23 -2.13
CA VAL A 269 16.50 -18.94 -1.81
C VAL A 269 16.31 -19.15 -0.31
N LEU A 270 15.93 -18.10 0.42
CA LEU A 270 15.67 -18.19 1.84
C LEU A 270 14.24 -18.68 2.09
N ALA A 271 14.10 -19.69 2.92
CA ALA A 271 12.79 -20.25 3.27
C ALA A 271 12.78 -20.78 4.70
N ASP A 272 11.64 -20.64 5.39
CA ASP A 272 11.44 -21.17 6.72
C ASP A 272 10.87 -22.60 6.68
N HIS A 273 11.15 -23.37 7.71
CA HIS A 273 10.86 -24.79 7.79
C HIS A 273 9.38 -25.17 7.94
N ASP A 274 8.51 -24.20 8.21
CA ASP A 274 7.08 -24.37 8.50
C ASP A 274 6.16 -23.70 7.47
N ASP A 275 6.74 -23.09 6.43
CA ASP A 275 6.04 -22.37 5.36
C ASP A 275 5.79 -23.22 4.11
N LYS A 276 5.38 -22.57 3.00
CA LYS A 276 5.18 -23.25 1.71
C LYS A 276 5.55 -22.33 0.54
N LEU A 277 6.11 -22.91 -0.52
CA LEU A 277 6.25 -22.26 -1.82
C LEU A 277 5.04 -22.54 -2.72
N THR A 278 4.69 -21.60 -3.59
CA THR A 278 3.76 -21.90 -4.70
C THR A 278 4.43 -22.81 -5.72
N PRO A 279 3.69 -23.65 -6.47
CA PRO A 279 4.28 -24.61 -7.41
C PRO A 279 5.13 -23.98 -8.53
N ASN A 280 4.88 -22.72 -8.85
CA ASN A 280 5.58 -21.95 -9.89
C ASN A 280 6.66 -21.00 -9.35
N ALA A 281 6.97 -21.03 -8.07
CA ALA A 281 7.87 -20.03 -7.45
C ALA A 281 9.24 -19.99 -8.15
N LEU A 282 9.92 -21.13 -8.26
CA LEU A 282 11.24 -21.18 -8.89
C LEU A 282 11.20 -20.97 -10.42
N TYR A 283 10.07 -21.27 -11.07
CA TYR A 283 9.86 -20.94 -12.47
C TYR A 283 9.82 -19.43 -12.71
N GLU A 284 9.09 -18.69 -11.89
CA GLU A 284 9.02 -17.23 -11.99
C GLU A 284 10.38 -16.59 -11.67
N CYS A 285 11.12 -17.13 -10.71
CA CYS A 285 12.51 -16.73 -10.44
C CYS A 285 13.42 -16.98 -11.66
N ALA A 286 13.36 -18.15 -12.26
CA ALA A 286 14.14 -18.48 -13.45
C ALA A 286 13.76 -17.61 -14.66
N LYS A 287 12.47 -17.31 -14.82
CA LYS A 287 11.96 -16.41 -15.86
C LYS A 287 12.52 -14.99 -15.69
N LEU A 288 12.49 -14.44 -14.48
CA LEU A 288 13.08 -13.13 -14.18
C LEU A 288 14.55 -13.09 -14.61
N LEU A 289 15.32 -14.13 -14.28
CA LEU A 289 16.74 -14.19 -14.58
C LEU A 289 17.05 -14.38 -16.07
N GLN A 290 16.12 -14.89 -16.88
CA GLN A 290 16.25 -14.86 -18.34
C GLN A 290 16.08 -13.43 -18.90
N GLU A 291 15.18 -12.67 -18.32
CA GLU A 291 14.90 -11.27 -18.71
C GLU A 291 15.96 -10.32 -18.14
N HIS A 292 16.51 -10.63 -16.95
CA HIS A 292 17.48 -9.85 -16.20
C HIS A 292 18.69 -10.70 -15.73
N PRO A 293 19.57 -11.13 -16.64
CA PRO A 293 20.67 -12.06 -16.29
C PRO A 293 21.71 -11.47 -15.34
N GLY A 294 21.71 -10.16 -15.13
CA GLY A 294 22.60 -9.46 -14.20
C GLY A 294 21.99 -9.19 -12.82
N CYS A 295 20.78 -9.67 -12.55
CA CYS A 295 20.10 -9.40 -11.30
C CYS A 295 20.75 -10.16 -10.13
N ASP A 296 21.26 -9.44 -9.15
CA ASP A 296 21.97 -10.02 -8.00
C ASP A 296 21.01 -10.47 -6.89
N CYS A 297 19.92 -9.76 -6.67
CA CYS A 297 18.89 -10.16 -5.71
C CYS A 297 17.50 -9.68 -6.13
N PHE A 298 16.51 -10.43 -5.71
CA PHE A 298 15.09 -10.12 -5.98
C PHE A 298 14.19 -10.75 -4.94
N TYR A 299 12.95 -10.29 -4.92
CA TYR A 299 11.94 -10.75 -3.97
C TYR A 299 10.57 -10.85 -4.64
N SER A 300 9.65 -11.55 -3.99
CA SER A 300 8.26 -11.67 -4.47
C SER A 300 7.25 -11.15 -3.45
N ASP A 301 5.99 -11.06 -3.89
CA ASP A 301 4.86 -10.93 -2.98
C ASP A 301 4.68 -12.21 -2.16
N GLU A 302 4.01 -12.09 -1.02
CA GLU A 302 3.69 -13.18 -0.10
C GLU A 302 2.26 -13.05 0.43
N ASP A 303 1.76 -14.10 1.02
CA ASP A 303 0.54 -14.10 1.82
C ASP A 303 0.71 -14.90 3.10
N LYS A 304 -0.33 -14.93 3.91
CA LYS A 304 -0.36 -15.75 5.12
C LYS A 304 -1.18 -17.01 4.92
N LEU A 305 -0.66 -18.10 5.49
CA LEU A 305 -1.29 -19.41 5.53
C LEU A 305 -1.75 -19.70 6.97
N ASP A 306 -2.98 -20.19 7.15
CA ASP A 306 -3.45 -20.60 8.46
C ASP A 306 -2.70 -21.83 8.98
N MET A 307 -2.80 -22.09 10.31
CA MET A 307 -2.12 -23.20 10.98
C MET A 307 -2.47 -24.56 10.36
N ASP A 308 -3.70 -24.71 9.86
CA ASP A 308 -4.18 -25.97 9.28
C ASP A 308 -3.81 -26.13 7.80
N GLY A 309 -3.29 -25.06 7.16
CA GLY A 309 -2.88 -25.06 5.76
C GLY A 309 -4.04 -24.97 4.77
N GLY A 310 -5.22 -24.54 5.22
CA GLY A 310 -6.45 -24.52 4.43
C GLY A 310 -6.88 -23.15 3.95
N ALA A 311 -6.49 -22.06 4.61
CA ALA A 311 -6.90 -20.70 4.25
C ALA A 311 -5.69 -19.78 4.03
N LEU A 312 -5.75 -19.04 2.93
CA LEU A 312 -4.80 -17.94 2.61
C LEU A 312 -5.46 -16.60 2.93
N PHE A 313 -4.70 -15.68 3.54
CA PHE A 313 -5.19 -14.38 3.98
C PHE A 313 -4.06 -13.34 4.06
N ASP A 314 -4.39 -12.08 4.31
CA ASP A 314 -3.47 -10.95 4.48
C ASP A 314 -2.33 -10.93 3.45
N PRO A 315 -2.62 -10.81 2.13
CA PRO A 315 -1.60 -10.75 1.11
C PRO A 315 -0.76 -9.48 1.27
N HIS A 316 0.55 -9.62 1.13
CA HIS A 316 1.49 -8.51 1.08
C HIS A 316 1.96 -8.30 -0.36
N PHE A 317 1.28 -7.42 -1.09
CA PHE A 317 1.67 -6.94 -2.41
C PHE A 317 2.67 -5.80 -2.25
N LYS A 318 3.90 -6.08 -2.57
CA LYS A 318 5.05 -5.20 -2.31
C LYS A 318 5.25 -4.21 -3.46
N PRO A 319 5.90 -3.07 -3.22
CA PRO A 319 6.39 -2.21 -4.30
C PRO A 319 7.66 -2.81 -4.94
N ASP A 320 8.12 -2.23 -6.04
CA ASP A 320 9.52 -2.35 -6.44
C ASP A 320 10.43 -1.80 -5.34
N PHE A 321 11.75 -1.99 -5.47
CA PHE A 321 12.68 -1.66 -4.40
C PHE A 321 12.50 -0.22 -3.91
N ASN A 322 12.26 -0.10 -2.60
CA ASN A 322 11.93 1.13 -1.90
C ASN A 322 12.76 1.19 -0.62
N ILE A 323 13.84 1.98 -0.66
CA ILE A 323 14.81 1.99 0.44
C ILE A 323 14.25 2.65 1.70
N ASP A 324 13.47 3.74 1.57
CA ASP A 324 12.89 4.40 2.74
C ASP A 324 11.81 3.53 3.41
N LEU A 325 11.06 2.77 2.61
CA LEU A 325 10.16 1.74 3.14
C LEU A 325 10.96 0.63 3.85
N LEU A 326 12.07 0.17 3.25
CA LEU A 326 12.92 -0.84 3.89
C LEU A 326 13.54 -0.30 5.20
N CYS A 327 13.92 0.96 5.27
CA CYS A 327 14.38 1.59 6.52
C CYS A 327 13.27 1.82 7.56
N SER A 328 12.00 1.63 7.19
CA SER A 328 10.84 1.80 8.06
C SER A 328 10.21 0.47 8.50
N VAL A 329 10.33 -0.57 7.68
CA VAL A 329 9.79 -1.92 7.94
C VAL A 329 10.49 -2.95 7.06
N ASN A 330 10.75 -4.15 7.58
CA ASN A 330 11.22 -5.26 6.75
C ASN A 330 10.08 -5.76 5.85
N TYR A 331 9.82 -5.05 4.73
CA TYR A 331 8.74 -5.41 3.81
C TYR A 331 9.14 -6.51 2.81
N ILE A 332 10.43 -6.75 2.61
CA ILE A 332 10.94 -7.75 1.67
C ILE A 332 10.68 -9.17 2.17
N CYS A 333 11.07 -9.49 3.40
CA CYS A 333 10.84 -10.76 4.09
C CYS A 333 10.99 -12.01 3.20
N HIS A 334 9.89 -12.53 2.71
CA HIS A 334 9.78 -13.72 1.85
C HIS A 334 9.07 -13.37 0.53
N LEU A 335 9.33 -14.03 -0.59
CA LEU A 335 10.48 -14.86 -0.87
C LEU A 335 11.66 -13.95 -1.20
N PHE A 336 12.79 -14.07 -0.55
CA PHE A 336 14.01 -13.35 -0.91
C PHE A 336 15.00 -14.31 -1.57
N VAL A 337 15.54 -13.90 -2.71
CA VAL A 337 16.50 -14.66 -3.52
C VAL A 337 17.70 -13.80 -3.81
N VAL A 338 18.89 -14.35 -3.63
CA VAL A 338 20.16 -13.65 -3.81
C VAL A 338 21.18 -14.53 -4.54
N SER A 339 22.01 -13.94 -5.41
CA SER A 339 23.09 -14.67 -6.07
C SER A 339 24.07 -15.20 -5.04
N HIS A 340 24.59 -16.40 -5.28
CA HIS A 340 25.59 -17.04 -4.40
C HIS A 340 26.82 -16.14 -4.20
N ASP A 341 27.27 -15.49 -5.27
CA ASP A 341 28.42 -14.59 -5.23
C ASP A 341 28.18 -13.37 -4.34
N LEU A 342 26.98 -12.75 -4.42
CA LEU A 342 26.63 -11.61 -3.57
C LEU A 342 26.48 -12.06 -2.10
N ALA A 343 25.84 -13.19 -1.83
CA ALA A 343 25.74 -13.75 -0.48
C ALA A 343 27.11 -14.02 0.13
N ALA A 344 28.05 -14.57 -0.64
CA ALA A 344 29.44 -14.79 -0.20
C ALA A 344 30.17 -13.45 0.03
N GLN A 345 29.96 -12.45 -0.83
CA GLN A 345 30.59 -11.12 -0.71
C GLN A 345 30.15 -10.39 0.58
N VAL A 346 28.86 -10.44 0.94
CA VAL A 346 28.35 -9.77 2.13
C VAL A 346 28.65 -10.56 3.41
N GLY A 347 28.97 -11.86 3.29
CA GLY A 347 29.20 -12.79 4.41
C GLY A 347 27.88 -13.13 5.11
N GLY A 348 27.59 -14.37 5.37
CA GLY A 348 26.37 -14.96 5.91
C GLY A 348 25.55 -14.15 6.95
N PHE A 349 24.70 -14.82 7.67
CA PHE A 349 23.87 -14.23 8.72
C PHE A 349 24.68 -13.94 9.98
N ARG A 350 24.40 -12.84 10.67
CA ARG A 350 25.12 -12.38 11.86
C ARG A 350 24.29 -12.64 13.13
N GLN A 351 24.84 -13.41 14.07
CA GLN A 351 24.12 -13.84 15.27
C GLN A 351 23.70 -12.69 16.20
N GLU A 352 24.42 -11.57 16.18
CA GLU A 352 24.07 -10.37 16.95
C GLU A 352 22.76 -9.72 16.50
N TYR A 353 22.21 -10.15 15.33
CA TYR A 353 20.92 -9.72 14.80
C TYR A 353 19.85 -10.81 14.88
N ASP A 354 20.07 -11.91 15.60
CA ASP A 354 19.05 -12.95 15.76
C ASP A 354 17.69 -12.35 16.14
N GLY A 355 16.65 -12.71 15.38
CA GLY A 355 15.31 -12.12 15.43
C GLY A 355 15.03 -11.06 14.37
N ALA A 356 16.07 -10.45 13.77
CA ALA A 356 16.03 -9.58 12.59
C ALA A 356 17.26 -9.85 11.69
N GLN A 357 17.74 -11.07 11.69
CA GLN A 357 18.93 -11.51 10.95
C GLN A 357 18.75 -11.45 9.43
N ASP A 358 17.55 -11.73 8.97
CA ASP A 358 17.11 -11.59 7.57
C ASP A 358 17.12 -10.12 7.14
N TYR A 359 16.63 -9.24 7.98
CA TYR A 359 16.59 -7.80 7.74
C TYR A 359 18.00 -7.21 7.58
N ASP A 360 18.93 -7.57 8.49
CA ASP A 360 20.35 -7.22 8.39
C ASP A 360 20.98 -7.78 7.10
N PHE A 361 20.68 -9.03 6.76
CA PHE A 361 21.20 -9.68 5.57
C PHE A 361 20.68 -9.02 4.30
N ILE A 362 19.38 -8.71 4.24
CA ILE A 362 18.74 -7.99 3.12
C ILE A 362 19.40 -6.63 2.92
N PHE A 363 19.62 -5.83 3.98
CA PHE A 363 20.32 -4.55 3.86
C PHE A 363 21.70 -4.72 3.25
N ARG A 364 22.50 -5.65 3.77
CA ARG A 364 23.87 -5.88 3.25
C ARG A 364 23.88 -6.36 1.79
N CYS A 365 22.89 -7.14 1.38
CA CYS A 365 22.71 -7.55 0.00
C CYS A 365 22.31 -6.36 -0.89
N THR A 366 21.28 -5.62 -0.51
CA THR A 366 20.77 -4.50 -1.31
C THR A 366 21.77 -3.35 -1.43
N GLU A 367 22.65 -3.14 -0.45
CA GLU A 367 23.75 -2.16 -0.50
C GLU A 367 24.83 -2.50 -1.55
N LYS A 368 24.98 -3.76 -1.90
CA LYS A 368 26.02 -4.25 -2.82
C LYS A 368 25.49 -4.74 -4.16
N ALA A 369 24.19 -4.99 -4.24
CA ALA A 369 23.56 -5.46 -5.47
C ALA A 369 23.68 -4.42 -6.59
N LYS A 370 23.98 -4.89 -7.79
CA LYS A 370 23.99 -4.06 -9.02
C LYS A 370 22.58 -3.88 -9.54
N GLU A 371 21.74 -4.89 -9.39
CA GLU A 371 20.36 -4.88 -9.81
C GLU A 371 19.48 -5.60 -8.79
N ILE A 372 18.39 -4.94 -8.38
CA ILE A 372 17.39 -5.47 -7.46
C ILE A 372 16.06 -5.48 -8.21
N ARG A 373 15.33 -6.60 -8.15
CA ARG A 373 14.04 -6.75 -8.83
C ARG A 373 12.95 -7.26 -7.90
N HIS A 374 11.73 -6.99 -8.29
CA HIS A 374 10.53 -7.49 -7.64
C HIS A 374 9.74 -8.37 -8.62
N ILE A 375 9.23 -9.50 -8.14
CA ILE A 375 8.27 -10.34 -8.86
C ILE A 375 6.88 -10.07 -8.26
N PRO A 376 5.99 -9.32 -8.93
CA PRO A 376 4.70 -8.95 -8.37
C PRO A 376 3.69 -10.12 -8.43
N LYS A 377 4.08 -11.22 -7.83
CA LYS A 377 3.28 -12.46 -7.70
C LYS A 377 3.46 -13.04 -6.32
N VAL A 378 2.38 -13.57 -5.73
CA VAL A 378 2.45 -14.32 -4.49
C VAL A 378 3.12 -15.66 -4.78
N LEU A 379 4.36 -15.82 -4.32
CA LEU A 379 5.16 -17.04 -4.52
C LEU A 379 5.48 -17.76 -3.21
N TYR A 380 5.12 -17.18 -2.08
CA TYR A 380 5.41 -17.68 -0.75
C TYR A 380 4.19 -17.57 0.15
N HIS A 381 3.93 -18.63 0.93
CA HIS A 381 2.85 -18.69 1.91
C HIS A 381 3.45 -18.80 3.33
N TRP A 382 3.39 -17.72 4.07
CA TRP A 382 3.91 -17.62 5.43
C TRP A 382 2.90 -18.19 6.45
N ARG A 383 3.28 -19.27 7.14
CA ARG A 383 2.38 -19.92 8.09
C ARG A 383 2.27 -19.15 9.41
N CYS A 384 1.05 -18.84 9.80
CA CYS A 384 0.74 -18.23 11.08
C CYS A 384 0.39 -19.29 12.13
N HIS A 385 1.21 -19.43 13.16
CA HIS A 385 0.92 -20.26 14.32
C HIS A 385 1.17 -19.49 15.63
N LYS A 386 0.71 -20.05 16.78
CA LYS A 386 0.71 -19.33 18.07
C LYS A 386 2.10 -18.89 18.57
N ASP A 387 3.15 -19.57 18.14
CA ASP A 387 4.52 -19.28 18.51
C ASP A 387 5.27 -18.44 17.45
N SER A 388 4.60 -18.08 16.35
CA SER A 388 5.17 -17.21 15.31
C SER A 388 5.24 -15.76 15.79
N THR A 389 6.22 -15.01 15.29
CA THR A 389 6.38 -13.57 15.57
C THR A 389 5.14 -12.78 15.16
N ALA A 390 4.46 -13.21 14.09
CA ALA A 390 3.22 -12.61 13.61
C ALA A 390 2.03 -12.75 14.58
N SER A 391 2.02 -13.77 15.46
CA SER A 391 0.91 -14.03 16.39
C SER A 391 1.16 -13.48 17.80
N ASN A 392 2.41 -13.32 18.22
CA ASN A 392 2.76 -12.85 19.55
C ASN A 392 4.04 -12.00 19.53
N PRO A 393 3.93 -10.72 19.10
CA PRO A 393 5.07 -9.80 19.02
C PRO A 393 5.79 -9.59 20.36
N GLU A 394 5.04 -9.56 21.47
CA GLU A 394 5.61 -9.31 22.81
C GLU A 394 6.64 -10.36 23.26
N SER A 395 6.53 -11.60 22.75
CA SER A 395 7.47 -12.67 23.08
C SER A 395 8.87 -12.49 22.49
N LYS A 396 9.03 -11.57 21.54
CA LYS A 396 10.28 -11.34 20.80
C LYS A 396 10.69 -9.86 20.74
N LEU A 397 10.54 -9.12 21.84
CA LEU A 397 10.92 -7.70 21.88
C LEU A 397 12.38 -7.46 21.43
N TYR A 398 13.26 -8.41 21.69
CA TYR A 398 14.67 -8.34 21.24
C TYR A 398 14.81 -8.26 19.71
N ALA A 399 13.84 -8.81 18.95
CA ALA A 399 13.84 -8.76 17.49
C ALA A 399 13.68 -7.32 16.98
N PHE A 400 12.86 -6.53 17.67
CA PHE A 400 12.62 -5.12 17.28
C PHE A 400 13.84 -4.24 17.57
N ASP A 401 14.55 -4.51 18.68
CA ASP A 401 15.82 -3.84 18.97
C ASP A 401 16.91 -4.24 17.96
N ALA A 402 16.93 -5.52 17.54
CA ALA A 402 17.82 -5.99 16.50
C ALA A 402 17.55 -5.32 15.15
N GLY A 403 16.27 -5.15 14.78
CA GLY A 403 15.88 -4.43 13.57
C GLY A 403 16.32 -2.95 13.59
N ALA A 404 16.10 -2.25 14.70
CA ALA A 404 16.58 -0.88 14.85
C ALA A 404 18.11 -0.77 14.71
N ARG A 405 18.86 -1.74 15.28
CA ARG A 405 20.33 -1.80 15.10
C ARG A 405 20.72 -2.10 13.65
N ALA A 406 19.97 -2.96 12.95
CA ALA A 406 20.22 -3.28 11.54
C ALA A 406 20.08 -2.02 10.66
N ILE A 407 19.03 -1.21 10.89
CA ILE A 407 18.84 0.08 10.21
C ILE A 407 19.98 1.05 10.53
N MET A 408 20.33 1.22 11.80
CA MET A 408 21.44 2.12 12.19
C MET A 408 22.78 1.68 11.60
N ASP A 409 23.04 0.39 11.51
CA ASP A 409 24.26 -0.12 10.87
C ASP A 409 24.23 0.04 9.35
N HIS A 410 23.05 -0.12 8.71
CA HIS A 410 22.87 0.24 7.32
C HIS A 410 23.28 1.70 7.08
N TYR A 411 22.74 2.64 7.84
CA TYR A 411 23.07 4.06 7.70
C TYR A 411 24.56 4.32 7.84
N LYS A 412 25.23 3.70 8.82
CA LYS A 412 26.69 3.82 8.97
C LYS A 412 27.47 3.31 7.74
N ARG A 413 27.03 2.18 7.15
CA ARG A 413 27.70 1.59 5.98
C ARG A 413 27.55 2.43 4.71
N VAL A 414 26.38 3.08 4.55
CA VAL A 414 26.10 3.93 3.37
C VAL A 414 26.42 5.41 3.59
N GLY A 415 26.89 5.80 4.79
CA GLY A 415 27.31 7.16 5.08
C GLY A 415 26.17 8.13 5.39
N ILE A 416 24.98 7.62 5.77
CA ILE A 416 23.84 8.44 6.20
C ILE A 416 23.99 8.73 7.71
N GLU A 417 23.90 10.02 8.10
CA GLU A 417 23.91 10.41 9.50
C GLU A 417 22.50 10.43 10.08
N ALA A 418 22.11 9.32 10.73
CA ALA A 418 20.92 9.25 11.55
C ALA A 418 21.28 9.47 13.03
N GLU A 419 20.45 10.21 13.74
CA GLU A 419 20.63 10.43 15.18
C GLU A 419 20.20 9.17 15.95
N ARG A 420 19.04 8.62 15.62
CA ARG A 420 18.48 7.42 16.23
C ARG A 420 17.39 6.79 15.35
N VAL A 421 17.09 5.53 15.61
CA VAL A 421 15.93 4.83 15.07
C VAL A 421 14.99 4.51 16.23
N GLU A 422 13.80 5.06 16.16
CA GLU A 422 12.75 4.92 17.15
C GLU A 422 11.75 3.83 16.75
N LYS A 423 11.05 3.28 17.74
CA LYS A 423 9.90 2.42 17.51
C LYS A 423 8.74 3.28 16.98
N GLY A 424 8.13 2.84 15.88
CA GLY A 424 6.92 3.45 15.33
C GLY A 424 5.64 3.09 16.11
N VAL A 425 4.50 3.20 15.44
CA VAL A 425 3.16 2.98 16.03
C VAL A 425 2.93 1.54 16.48
N ASP A 426 3.65 0.58 15.90
CA ASP A 426 3.55 -0.85 16.23
C ASP A 426 4.91 -1.53 16.17
N TYR A 427 4.97 -2.80 16.59
CA TYR A 427 6.18 -3.61 16.55
C TYR A 427 6.64 -3.86 15.10
N GLY A 428 7.96 -3.69 14.87
CA GLY A 428 8.56 -3.88 13.54
C GLY A 428 8.38 -2.69 12.61
N ILE A 429 7.74 -1.62 13.06
CA ILE A 429 7.69 -0.33 12.37
C ILE A 429 8.67 0.63 13.04
N TYR A 430 9.49 1.32 12.24
CA TYR A 430 10.56 2.18 12.70
C TYR A 430 10.41 3.59 12.15
N HIS A 431 10.81 4.56 12.99
CA HIS A 431 10.98 5.96 12.61
C HIS A 431 12.45 6.33 12.74
N SER A 432 13.05 6.69 11.63
CA SER A 432 14.44 7.14 11.56
C SER A 432 14.51 8.66 11.72
N VAL A 433 15.14 9.13 12.78
CA VAL A 433 15.39 10.54 13.01
C VAL A 433 16.79 10.87 12.47
N TYR A 434 16.82 11.68 11.42
CA TYR A 434 18.08 12.07 10.77
C TYR A 434 18.71 13.25 11.48
N LYS A 435 20.03 13.25 11.53
CA LYS A 435 20.79 14.37 12.08
C LYS A 435 20.89 15.49 11.04
N ILE A 436 20.29 16.63 11.33
CA ILE A 436 20.38 17.79 10.46
C ILE A 436 21.82 18.32 10.46
N GLN A 437 22.40 18.47 9.28
CA GLN A 437 23.73 19.02 9.09
C GLN A 437 23.68 20.55 9.01
N GLY A 438 24.29 21.22 9.98
CA GLY A 438 24.25 22.68 10.07
C GLY A 438 22.87 23.23 10.44
N GLU A 439 22.64 24.46 10.08
CA GLU A 439 21.37 25.18 10.20
C GLU A 439 21.05 25.85 8.84
N PRO A 440 20.79 25.07 7.76
CA PRO A 440 20.59 25.66 6.44
C PRO A 440 19.32 26.50 6.40
N LEU A 441 19.39 27.64 5.68
CA LEU A 441 18.22 28.48 5.46
C LEU A 441 17.20 27.77 4.57
N VAL A 442 15.95 27.73 5.02
CA VAL A 442 14.80 27.23 4.25
C VAL A 442 13.96 28.41 3.77
N SER A 443 13.85 28.60 2.45
CA SER A 443 12.97 29.59 1.86
C SER A 443 11.59 28.98 1.64
N ILE A 444 10.60 29.48 2.36
CA ILE A 444 9.20 29.06 2.26
C ILE A 444 8.51 29.95 1.23
N ILE A 445 8.07 29.35 0.11
CA ILE A 445 7.45 30.06 -1.00
C ILE A 445 5.96 29.86 -0.94
N ILE A 446 5.20 30.97 -0.80
CA ILE A 446 3.75 30.94 -0.60
C ILE A 446 3.08 31.83 -1.65
N PRO A 447 2.48 31.28 -2.71
CA PRO A 447 1.59 32.03 -3.58
C PRO A 447 0.37 32.52 -2.81
N ASN A 448 -0.01 33.78 -2.98
CA ASN A 448 -1.18 34.35 -2.32
C ASN A 448 -1.97 35.28 -3.23
N LYS A 449 -3.29 35.20 -3.11
CA LYS A 449 -4.23 36.15 -3.70
C LYS A 449 -5.39 36.36 -2.74
N ASP A 450 -5.56 37.62 -2.26
CA ASP A 450 -6.54 37.90 -1.22
C ASP A 450 -6.34 36.95 -0.01
N HIS A 451 -7.38 36.48 0.69
CA HIS A 451 -7.30 35.45 1.74
C HIS A 451 -6.20 35.71 2.81
N HIS A 452 -6.01 36.99 3.18
CA HIS A 452 -4.95 37.38 4.15
C HIS A 452 -5.10 36.71 5.52
N THR A 453 -6.31 36.28 5.91
CA THR A 453 -6.55 35.58 7.17
C THR A 453 -5.99 34.16 7.18
N ASP A 454 -6.12 33.43 6.06
CA ASP A 454 -5.59 32.09 5.91
C ASP A 454 -4.05 32.15 5.89
N LEU A 455 -3.50 33.11 5.12
CA LEU A 455 -2.07 33.37 5.10
C LEU A 455 -1.51 33.74 6.50
N ASP A 456 -2.23 34.57 7.28
CA ASP A 456 -1.81 34.95 8.65
C ASP A 456 -1.77 33.73 9.58
N LEU A 457 -2.75 32.85 9.50
CA LEU A 457 -2.79 31.61 10.27
C LEU A 457 -1.61 30.69 9.91
N CYS A 458 -1.38 30.45 8.61
CA CYS A 458 -0.27 29.64 8.12
C CYS A 458 1.09 30.19 8.58
N LEU A 459 1.37 31.46 8.29
CA LEU A 459 2.64 32.10 8.58
C LEU A 459 2.92 32.16 10.09
N ARG A 460 1.95 32.61 10.89
CA ARG A 460 2.11 32.71 12.35
C ARG A 460 2.26 31.36 13.01
N ALA A 461 1.56 30.34 12.54
CA ALA A 461 1.74 28.99 13.08
C ALA A 461 3.20 28.52 12.92
N ILE A 462 3.81 28.76 11.75
CA ILE A 462 5.21 28.40 11.50
C ILE A 462 6.15 29.29 12.34
N GLU A 463 5.97 30.62 12.33
CA GLU A 463 6.83 31.56 13.07
C GLU A 463 6.81 31.33 14.57
N THR A 464 5.67 30.96 15.14
CA THR A 464 5.54 30.86 16.60
C THR A 464 5.66 29.44 17.14
N ARG A 465 5.27 28.44 16.37
CA ARG A 465 5.17 27.04 16.83
C ARG A 465 6.19 26.10 16.22
N ALA A 466 6.62 26.30 14.95
CA ALA A 466 7.60 25.41 14.36
C ALA A 466 8.91 25.45 15.15
N THR A 467 9.54 24.29 15.33
CA THR A 467 10.80 24.17 16.10
C THR A 467 12.01 24.65 15.31
N TYR A 468 12.00 24.47 13.98
CA TYR A 468 13.04 24.99 13.08
C TYR A 468 12.87 26.49 12.86
N ARG A 469 13.93 27.27 13.10
CA ARG A 469 13.85 28.76 13.12
C ARG A 469 14.57 29.46 11.97
N ASN A 470 15.50 28.77 11.28
CA ASN A 470 16.25 29.43 10.20
C ASN A 470 15.44 29.36 8.88
N VAL A 471 14.37 30.16 8.83
CA VAL A 471 13.46 30.25 7.70
C VAL A 471 13.30 31.68 7.20
N GLU A 472 13.03 31.85 5.90
CA GLU A 472 12.51 33.07 5.32
C GLU A 472 11.22 32.76 4.56
N PHE A 473 10.31 33.74 4.47
CA PHE A 473 9.06 33.60 3.74
C PHE A 473 9.08 34.48 2.50
N ILE A 474 8.83 33.91 1.35
CA ILE A 474 8.63 34.59 0.08
C ILE A 474 7.16 34.49 -0.28
N ILE A 475 6.39 35.52 0.07
CA ILE A 475 4.96 35.59 -0.27
C ILE A 475 4.89 36.15 -1.70
N VAL A 476 4.33 35.38 -2.62
CA VAL A 476 4.17 35.81 -4.00
C VAL A 476 2.73 36.28 -4.21
N GLU A 477 2.57 37.60 -4.12
CA GLU A 477 1.29 38.29 -4.38
C GLU A 477 0.90 38.17 -5.84
N ASN A 478 -0.34 37.71 -6.12
CA ASN A 478 -0.87 37.60 -7.48
C ASN A 478 -2.26 38.19 -7.66
N ASN A 479 -2.32 39.46 -8.05
CA ASN A 479 -3.56 40.15 -8.44
C ASN A 479 -4.65 40.15 -7.36
N SER A 480 -4.26 40.39 -6.09
CA SER A 480 -5.20 40.68 -5.01
C SER A 480 -6.01 41.95 -5.27
N THR A 481 -7.24 41.99 -4.82
CA THR A 481 -8.16 43.10 -5.00
C THR A 481 -8.64 43.70 -3.68
N GLU A 482 -8.49 42.97 -2.57
CA GLU A 482 -8.90 43.41 -1.25
C GLU A 482 -7.86 44.32 -0.63
N LYS A 483 -8.29 45.50 -0.16
CA LYS A 483 -7.43 46.48 0.50
C LYS A 483 -6.78 45.91 1.77
N GLU A 484 -7.52 45.13 2.51
CA GLU A 484 -7.10 44.48 3.75
C GLU A 484 -5.90 43.58 3.52
N THR A 485 -5.79 42.95 2.36
CA THR A 485 -4.65 42.10 1.98
C THR A 485 -3.36 42.92 1.88
N PHE A 486 -3.43 44.09 1.22
CA PHE A 486 -2.25 44.95 1.10
C PHE A 486 -1.87 45.58 2.43
N GLU A 487 -2.84 45.98 3.26
CA GLU A 487 -2.59 46.46 4.64
C GLU A 487 -1.94 45.38 5.50
N TYR A 488 -2.36 44.11 5.32
CA TYR A 488 -1.74 42.97 5.97
C TYR A 488 -0.28 42.77 5.53
N TYR A 489 0.03 42.85 4.23
CA TYR A 489 1.39 42.73 3.72
C TYR A 489 2.32 43.78 4.30
N GLU A 490 1.88 45.03 4.38
CA GLU A 490 2.66 46.10 5.03
C GLU A 490 2.88 45.82 6.51
N LYS A 491 1.91 45.29 7.20
CA LYS A 491 1.99 44.96 8.63
C LYS A 491 2.95 43.82 8.89
N ILE A 492 2.78 42.69 8.19
CA ILE A 492 3.52 41.45 8.47
C ILE A 492 5.03 41.61 8.18
N GLN A 493 5.42 42.35 7.15
CA GLN A 493 6.81 42.63 6.82
C GLN A 493 7.49 43.56 7.86
N LYS A 494 6.71 44.37 8.58
CA LYS A 494 7.23 45.18 9.69
C LYS A 494 7.35 44.38 10.98
N GLU A 495 6.48 43.40 11.15
CA GLU A 495 6.44 42.55 12.33
C GLU A 495 7.53 41.46 12.29
N PHE A 496 7.77 40.83 11.13
CA PHE A 496 8.76 39.78 10.93
C PHE A 496 9.75 40.16 9.82
N SER A 497 11.03 40.30 10.18
CA SER A 497 12.09 40.73 9.26
C SER A 497 12.50 39.71 8.20
N ASN A 498 12.10 38.45 8.37
CA ASN A 498 12.31 37.31 7.45
C ASN A 498 11.13 37.08 6.48
N VAL A 499 10.11 37.98 6.48
CA VAL A 499 8.97 37.94 5.57
C VAL A 499 9.17 38.96 4.44
N HIS A 500 9.10 38.49 3.21
CA HIS A 500 9.24 39.26 1.99
C HIS A 500 8.05 39.06 1.08
N VAL A 501 7.40 40.16 0.64
CA VAL A 501 6.31 40.14 -0.33
C VAL A 501 6.84 40.59 -1.68
N VAL A 502 6.64 39.76 -2.72
CA VAL A 502 7.01 40.02 -4.11
C VAL A 502 5.78 39.92 -4.99
N THR A 503 5.65 40.74 -6.02
CA THR A 503 4.41 40.80 -6.83
C THR A 503 4.60 40.19 -8.20
N TRP A 504 3.72 39.25 -8.55
CA TRP A 504 3.56 38.65 -9.87
C TRP A 504 2.38 39.31 -10.59
N GLU A 505 2.64 40.21 -11.55
CA GLU A 505 1.64 41.04 -12.21
C GLU A 505 0.94 40.35 -13.41
N ARG A 506 1.28 39.06 -13.71
CA ARG A 506 0.72 38.33 -14.84
C ARG A 506 -0.49 37.50 -14.40
N GLU A 507 -1.13 36.84 -15.36
CA GLU A 507 -2.20 35.88 -15.10
C GLU A 507 -1.73 34.76 -14.17
N PHE A 508 -2.71 34.12 -13.51
CA PHE A 508 -2.42 33.05 -12.57
C PHE A 508 -1.88 31.82 -13.32
N ASN A 509 -0.70 31.39 -12.93
CA ASN A 509 -0.06 30.16 -13.31
C ASN A 509 0.77 29.70 -12.12
N TYR A 510 0.34 28.64 -11.43
CA TYR A 510 0.98 28.19 -10.20
C TYR A 510 2.47 27.89 -10.40
N SER A 511 2.83 27.23 -11.50
CA SER A 511 4.22 26.92 -11.84
C SER A 511 5.07 28.18 -12.02
N ALA A 512 4.56 29.14 -12.80
CA ALA A 512 5.27 30.40 -13.08
C ALA A 512 5.42 31.28 -11.82
N ILE A 513 4.36 31.33 -10.99
CA ILE A 513 4.38 32.08 -9.72
C ILE A 513 5.44 31.51 -8.77
N ASN A 514 5.51 30.18 -8.61
CA ASN A 514 6.51 29.55 -7.77
C ASN A 514 7.92 29.71 -8.37
N ASN A 515 8.11 29.52 -9.69
CA ASN A 515 9.39 29.78 -10.34
C ASN A 515 9.86 31.22 -10.10
N PHE A 516 8.96 32.19 -10.18
CA PHE A 516 9.25 33.59 -9.88
C PHE A 516 9.64 33.77 -8.41
N GLY A 517 8.90 33.20 -7.47
CA GLY A 517 9.22 33.23 -6.04
C GLY A 517 10.62 32.69 -5.73
N VAL A 518 11.02 31.60 -6.39
CA VAL A 518 12.37 31.00 -6.24
C VAL A 518 13.48 31.98 -6.58
N THR A 519 13.26 32.94 -7.50
CA THR A 519 14.30 33.94 -7.85
C THR A 519 14.66 34.87 -6.71
N PHE A 520 13.82 34.98 -5.69
CA PHE A 520 14.06 35.78 -4.48
C PHE A 520 14.56 34.94 -3.30
N ALA A 521 14.46 33.62 -3.37
CA ALA A 521 14.87 32.72 -2.32
C ALA A 521 16.39 32.74 -2.11
N LYS A 522 16.83 32.88 -0.86
CA LYS A 522 18.24 32.86 -0.46
C LYS A 522 18.65 31.51 0.16
N GLY A 523 17.66 30.72 0.57
CA GLY A 523 17.86 29.43 1.25
C GLY A 523 18.46 28.37 0.33
N GLU A 524 19.15 27.43 0.94
CA GLU A 524 19.65 26.22 0.28
C GLU A 524 18.53 25.24 -0.04
N TYR A 525 17.42 25.33 0.71
CA TYR A 525 16.23 24.50 0.57
C TYR A 525 15.02 25.39 0.27
N LEU A 526 14.15 24.88 -0.60
CA LEU A 526 12.90 25.50 -1.00
C LEU A 526 11.74 24.66 -0.44
N LEU A 527 10.89 25.29 0.35
CA LEU A 527 9.63 24.70 0.80
C LEU A 527 8.49 25.39 0.05
N PHE A 528 7.89 24.71 -0.93
CA PHE A 528 6.64 25.15 -1.54
C PHE A 528 5.50 24.84 -0.58
N LEU A 529 4.72 25.87 -0.25
CA LEU A 529 3.65 25.76 0.74
C LEU A 529 2.42 26.55 0.29
N ASN A 530 1.25 25.94 0.36
CA ASN A 530 0.01 26.66 0.10
C ASN A 530 -0.34 27.59 1.29
N ASN A 531 -1.00 28.73 0.99
CA ASN A 531 -1.38 29.74 1.97
C ASN A 531 -2.49 29.28 2.94
N ASP A 532 -3.23 28.23 2.59
CA ASP A 532 -4.34 27.64 3.34
C ASP A 532 -3.95 26.33 4.09
N THR A 533 -2.71 26.30 4.59
CA THR A 533 -2.21 25.20 5.43
C THR A 533 -2.12 25.59 6.91
N GLU A 534 -2.34 24.64 7.80
CA GLU A 534 -2.19 24.82 9.26
C GLU A 534 -1.30 23.74 9.86
N LEU A 535 -0.35 24.15 10.67
CA LEU A 535 0.64 23.30 11.31
C LEU A 535 0.03 22.37 12.35
N ILE A 536 0.27 21.06 12.25
CA ILE A 536 -0.02 20.06 13.26
C ILE A 536 1.27 19.65 13.98
N ALA A 537 2.27 19.13 13.23
CA ALA A 537 3.56 18.72 13.78
C ALA A 537 4.52 19.92 13.85
N GLU A 538 4.95 20.29 15.05
CA GLU A 538 5.83 21.47 15.25
C GLU A 538 7.23 21.29 14.69
N ASN A 539 7.70 20.05 14.54
CA ASN A 539 9.00 19.66 13.97
C ASN A 539 8.92 19.25 12.48
N PHE A 540 7.87 19.66 11.75
CA PHE A 540 7.65 19.19 10.37
C PHE A 540 8.79 19.55 9.41
N ILE A 541 9.44 20.72 9.61
CA ILE A 541 10.58 21.15 8.79
C ILE A 541 11.77 20.23 9.03
N GLU A 542 12.08 19.92 10.29
CA GLU A 542 13.17 19.01 10.65
C GLU A 542 12.96 17.62 10.09
N GLU A 543 11.73 17.07 10.17
CA GLU A 543 11.39 15.77 9.61
C GLU A 543 11.58 15.72 8.09
N MET A 544 11.20 16.78 7.39
CA MET A 544 11.41 16.89 5.95
C MET A 544 12.85 17.16 5.60
N LEU A 545 13.51 18.05 6.33
CA LEU A 545 14.89 18.50 6.07
C LEU A 545 15.89 17.37 6.29
N GLY A 546 15.72 16.59 7.36
CA GLY A 546 16.56 15.43 7.63
C GLY A 546 16.60 14.42 6.48
N LEU A 547 15.45 14.14 5.86
CA LEU A 547 15.35 13.33 4.65
C LEU A 547 15.94 14.07 3.43
N CYS A 548 15.58 15.33 3.24
CA CYS A 548 15.95 16.09 2.05
C CYS A 548 17.48 16.36 1.98
N GLN A 549 18.20 16.33 3.10
CA GLN A 549 19.68 16.51 3.12
C GLN A 549 20.45 15.32 2.52
N ARG A 550 19.84 14.14 2.45
CA ARG A 550 20.46 13.00 1.80
C ARG A 550 20.77 13.30 0.32
N GLU A 551 21.86 12.73 -0.19
CA GLU A 551 22.30 12.98 -1.58
C GLU A 551 21.38 12.34 -2.62
N ASP A 552 20.74 11.24 -2.28
CA ASP A 552 19.82 10.47 -3.13
C ASP A 552 18.40 11.03 -3.15
N VAL A 553 18.03 11.95 -2.25
CA VAL A 553 16.66 12.48 -2.13
C VAL A 553 16.49 13.76 -2.96
N GLY A 554 15.47 13.76 -3.81
CA GLY A 554 15.04 14.89 -4.63
C GLY A 554 14.02 15.77 -3.90
N ALA A 555 12.83 15.25 -3.65
CA ALA A 555 11.76 15.97 -2.97
C ALA A 555 11.22 15.20 -1.76
N VAL A 556 10.76 15.94 -0.75
CA VAL A 556 10.08 15.37 0.42
C VAL A 556 8.70 16.02 0.56
N GLY A 557 7.67 15.19 0.74
CA GLY A 557 6.29 15.62 0.97
C GLY A 557 5.78 15.24 2.35
N ALA A 558 5.00 16.14 2.95
CA ALA A 558 4.35 15.95 4.24
C ALA A 558 3.02 15.19 4.12
N ARG A 559 2.54 14.61 5.20
CA ARG A 559 1.16 14.15 5.31
C ARG A 559 0.21 15.32 5.42
N LEU A 560 -0.76 15.42 4.51
CA LEU A 560 -1.77 16.46 4.56
C LEU A 560 -3.15 15.88 4.90
N LEU A 561 -3.87 16.59 5.74
CA LEU A 561 -5.21 16.24 6.18
C LEU A 561 -6.23 17.30 5.74
N TYR A 562 -7.43 16.86 5.46
CA TYR A 562 -8.59 17.75 5.38
C TYR A 562 -9.06 18.16 6.78
N GLN A 563 -9.88 19.20 6.84
CA GLN A 563 -10.45 19.71 8.10
C GLN A 563 -11.27 18.67 8.90
N ASP A 564 -11.75 17.61 8.23
CA ASP A 564 -12.50 16.50 8.83
C ASP A 564 -11.62 15.33 9.30
N ASP A 565 -10.30 15.56 9.44
CA ASP A 565 -9.29 14.56 9.78
C ASP A 565 -9.23 13.38 8.79
N THR A 566 -9.61 13.58 7.54
CA THR A 566 -9.36 12.58 6.49
C THR A 566 -8.08 12.89 5.72
N ILE A 567 -7.42 11.83 5.23
CA ILE A 567 -6.18 11.93 4.44
C ILE A 567 -6.46 12.67 3.12
N GLN A 568 -5.73 13.74 2.89
CA GLN A 568 -5.68 14.42 1.61
C GLN A 568 -4.48 13.92 0.80
N HIS A 569 -3.30 13.88 1.42
CA HIS A 569 -2.06 13.46 0.79
C HIS A 569 -1.27 12.51 1.69
N ALA A 570 -0.87 11.37 1.10
CA ALA A 570 0.05 10.40 1.65
C ALA A 570 0.92 9.79 0.53
N GLY A 571 1.31 10.62 -0.43
CA GLY A 571 2.02 10.22 -1.65
C GLY A 571 1.11 10.17 -2.87
N VAL A 572 1.74 10.24 -4.05
CA VAL A 572 1.09 10.21 -5.36
C VAL A 572 1.71 9.10 -6.20
N VAL A 573 0.85 8.34 -6.87
CA VAL A 573 1.24 7.32 -7.86
C VAL A 573 0.71 7.70 -9.23
N ILE A 574 1.44 7.33 -10.29
CA ILE A 574 1.03 7.57 -11.67
C ILE A 574 0.08 6.48 -12.19
N GLY A 575 -0.75 6.83 -13.14
CA GLY A 575 -1.77 5.93 -13.71
C GLY A 575 -3.04 5.80 -12.89
N LEU A 576 -3.08 6.31 -11.65
CA LEU A 576 -4.23 6.23 -10.75
C LEU A 576 -5.34 7.23 -11.18
N GLY A 577 -6.59 6.82 -10.98
CA GLY A 577 -7.76 7.65 -11.18
C GLY A 577 -8.32 7.63 -12.61
N ALA A 578 -9.40 8.39 -12.82
CA ALA A 578 -10.20 8.34 -14.05
C ALA A 578 -9.43 8.82 -15.32
N HIS A 579 -8.52 9.76 -15.15
CA HIS A 579 -7.73 10.32 -16.25
C HIS A 579 -6.46 9.53 -16.57
N ARG A 580 -6.13 8.52 -15.74
CA ARG A 580 -4.91 7.71 -15.88
C ARG A 580 -3.63 8.55 -15.95
N THR A 581 -3.58 9.62 -15.18
CA THR A 581 -2.41 10.50 -15.03
C THR A 581 -1.68 10.23 -13.73
N ALA A 582 -2.21 10.74 -12.63
CA ALA A 582 -1.70 10.54 -11.28
C ALA A 582 -2.82 10.71 -10.26
N GLY A 583 -2.65 10.13 -9.07
CA GLY A 583 -3.61 10.25 -7.99
C GLY A 583 -2.99 10.00 -6.61
N HIS A 584 -3.61 10.62 -5.60
CA HIS A 584 -3.22 10.43 -4.21
C HIS A 584 -3.64 9.05 -3.71
N VAL A 585 -2.74 8.35 -3.04
CA VAL A 585 -3.05 7.09 -2.35
C VAL A 585 -3.71 7.38 -1.00
N HIS A 586 -4.50 6.44 -0.51
CA HIS A 586 -5.24 6.54 0.76
C HIS A 586 -6.20 7.75 0.87
N TYR A 587 -6.55 8.36 -0.26
CA TYR A 587 -7.38 9.55 -0.32
C TYR A 587 -8.72 9.38 0.42
N ARG A 588 -9.06 10.35 1.28
CA ARG A 588 -10.27 10.36 2.12
C ARG A 588 -10.36 9.23 3.16
N GLN A 589 -9.30 8.47 3.40
CA GLN A 589 -9.26 7.59 4.56
C GLN A 589 -9.10 8.41 5.84
N LYS A 590 -9.56 7.86 6.96
CA LYS A 590 -9.45 8.52 8.26
C LYS A 590 -8.00 8.60 8.72
N ARG A 591 -7.65 9.66 9.47
CA ARG A 591 -6.30 9.90 10.00
C ARG A 591 -5.75 8.73 10.82
N GLU A 592 -6.61 8.09 11.63
CA GLU A 592 -6.25 6.95 12.47
C GLU A 592 -6.08 5.63 11.70
N ASN A 593 -6.40 5.58 10.41
CA ASN A 593 -6.17 4.41 9.58
C ASN A 593 -4.66 4.21 9.39
N LEU A 594 -4.18 2.98 9.60
CA LEU A 594 -2.77 2.66 9.39
C LEU A 594 -2.39 2.53 7.91
N GLY A 595 -3.39 2.46 7.03
CA GLY A 595 -3.19 2.21 5.60
C GLY A 595 -2.91 0.73 5.28
N TYR A 596 -2.80 0.43 3.99
CA TYR A 596 -2.43 -0.90 3.53
C TYR A 596 -1.04 -1.28 4.07
N MET A 597 -0.95 -2.38 4.81
CA MET A 597 0.29 -2.84 5.45
C MET A 597 1.04 -1.75 6.23
N GLY A 598 0.30 -0.82 6.87
CA GLY A 598 0.88 0.26 7.69
C GLY A 598 1.43 1.45 6.91
N ARG A 599 1.20 1.58 5.60
CA ARG A 599 1.82 2.59 4.72
C ARG A 599 1.50 4.05 5.08
N LEU A 600 0.55 4.31 5.98
CA LEU A 600 0.31 5.64 6.52
C LEU A 600 1.15 5.97 7.77
N CYS A 601 1.98 5.03 8.25
CA CYS A 601 2.68 5.14 9.53
C CYS A 601 4.18 5.35 9.41
N TYR A 602 4.76 5.29 8.19
CA TYR A 602 6.20 5.35 7.99
C TYR A 602 6.60 6.05 6.70
N ALA A 603 7.85 6.53 6.68
CA ALA A 603 8.43 7.13 5.49
C ALA A 603 8.61 6.08 4.39
N GLN A 604 8.42 6.49 3.13
CA GLN A 604 8.56 5.63 1.97
C GLN A 604 8.82 6.44 0.70
N ASP A 605 9.48 5.82 -0.26
CA ASP A 605 9.61 6.40 -1.59
C ASP A 605 8.28 6.37 -2.32
N MET A 606 7.96 7.45 -2.99
CA MET A 606 6.76 7.61 -3.81
C MET A 606 7.13 8.17 -5.18
N THR A 607 6.30 7.92 -6.17
CA THR A 607 6.53 8.48 -7.50
C THR A 607 6.46 10.00 -7.49
N ALA A 608 5.53 10.57 -6.71
CA ALA A 608 5.48 12.01 -6.51
C ALA A 608 4.88 12.36 -5.14
N VAL A 609 5.09 13.62 -4.76
CA VAL A 609 4.50 14.27 -3.59
C VAL A 609 3.89 15.61 -4.00
N THR A 610 2.89 16.08 -3.25
CA THR A 610 2.13 17.28 -3.66
C THR A 610 2.87 18.58 -3.39
N GLY A 611 2.72 19.53 -4.32
CA GLY A 611 3.23 20.89 -4.19
C GLY A 611 2.58 21.73 -3.09
N ALA A 612 1.51 21.25 -2.46
CA ALA A 612 0.89 21.93 -1.32
C ALA A 612 1.80 22.00 -0.07
N CYS A 613 2.71 21.01 0.09
CA CYS A 613 3.83 21.04 1.05
C CYS A 613 4.96 20.15 0.53
N LEU A 614 5.92 20.74 -0.18
CA LEU A 614 7.03 20.04 -0.84
C LEU A 614 8.35 20.74 -0.54
N LEU A 615 9.29 19.99 0.04
CA LEU A 615 10.66 20.45 0.30
C LEU A 615 11.63 19.86 -0.72
N VAL A 616 12.53 20.70 -1.26
CA VAL A 616 13.56 20.30 -2.23
C VAL A 616 14.83 21.13 -2.05
N LYS A 617 16.01 20.58 -2.39
CA LYS A 617 17.24 21.38 -2.50
C LYS A 617 17.11 22.40 -3.65
N LYS A 618 17.45 23.66 -3.41
CA LYS A 618 17.42 24.69 -4.46
C LYS A 618 18.27 24.32 -5.67
N SER A 619 19.46 23.75 -5.44
CA SER A 619 20.34 23.27 -6.51
C SER A 619 19.71 22.20 -7.40
N LEU A 620 18.93 21.27 -6.82
CA LEU A 620 18.21 20.23 -7.59
C LEU A 620 17.02 20.82 -8.34
N TYR A 621 16.29 21.77 -7.71
CA TYR A 621 15.22 22.49 -8.38
C TYR A 621 15.72 23.18 -9.66
N GLU A 622 16.84 23.91 -9.56
CA GLU A 622 17.49 24.58 -10.68
C GLU A 622 18.03 23.58 -11.71
N GLN A 623 18.64 22.48 -11.26
CA GLN A 623 19.18 21.42 -12.12
C GLN A 623 18.14 20.81 -13.06
N VAL A 624 16.92 20.54 -12.55
CA VAL A 624 15.83 19.95 -13.36
C VAL A 624 14.99 21.00 -14.08
N GLY A 625 15.33 22.29 -13.96
CA GLY A 625 14.68 23.41 -14.66
C GLY A 625 13.37 23.88 -14.02
N GLY A 626 13.22 23.72 -12.70
CA GLY A 626 12.06 24.19 -11.95
C GLY A 626 10.74 23.52 -12.34
N LEU A 627 9.62 24.17 -12.03
CA LEU A 627 8.27 23.72 -12.48
C LEU A 627 8.06 24.03 -13.96
N ASP A 628 7.41 23.12 -14.69
CA ASP A 628 7.05 23.33 -16.10
C ASP A 628 5.81 24.22 -16.20
N GLU A 629 5.99 25.46 -16.67
CA GLU A 629 4.93 26.48 -16.75
C GLU A 629 3.81 26.12 -17.72
N SER A 630 3.98 25.08 -18.53
CA SER A 630 2.91 24.54 -19.36
C SER A 630 1.86 23.75 -18.55
N PHE A 631 2.17 23.35 -17.33
CA PHE A 631 1.25 22.85 -16.32
C PHE A 631 0.89 23.98 -15.38
N GLU A 632 -0.16 24.71 -15.73
CA GLU A 632 -0.51 25.94 -15.04
C GLU A 632 -1.01 25.71 -13.61
N ILE A 633 -1.77 24.64 -13.39
CA ILE A 633 -2.44 24.36 -12.13
C ILE A 633 -2.32 22.91 -11.70
N SER A 634 -2.57 21.95 -12.60
CA SER A 634 -2.65 20.54 -12.26
C SER A 634 -1.42 19.79 -12.75
N LEU A 635 -1.02 18.74 -12.02
CA LEU A 635 0.08 17.84 -12.39
C LEU A 635 1.47 18.48 -12.49
N ASN A 636 1.62 19.74 -12.11
CA ASN A 636 2.91 20.43 -12.09
C ASN A 636 3.90 19.83 -11.08
N ASP A 637 3.41 19.48 -9.89
CA ASP A 637 4.17 18.80 -8.82
C ASP A 637 4.53 17.37 -9.23
N VAL A 638 3.62 16.65 -9.85
CA VAL A 638 3.87 15.29 -10.37
C VAL A 638 4.92 15.32 -11.49
N ASP A 639 4.79 16.28 -12.44
CA ASP A 639 5.77 16.50 -13.50
C ASP A 639 7.16 16.81 -12.92
N PHE A 640 7.21 17.67 -11.92
CA PHE A 640 8.46 18.04 -11.24
C PHE A 640 9.10 16.84 -10.54
N CYS A 641 8.32 16.06 -9.80
CA CYS A 641 8.78 14.85 -9.14
C CYS A 641 9.29 13.80 -10.15
N LEU A 642 8.63 13.64 -11.30
CA LEU A 642 9.09 12.74 -12.36
C LEU A 642 10.39 13.22 -13.01
N LYS A 643 10.62 14.55 -13.13
CA LYS A 643 11.92 15.09 -13.58
C LYS A 643 13.02 14.76 -12.59
N LEU A 644 12.79 14.87 -11.29
CA LEU A 644 13.74 14.47 -10.24
C LEU A 644 14.07 12.97 -10.33
N ARG A 645 13.05 12.13 -10.45
CA ARG A 645 13.25 10.67 -10.63
C ARG A 645 14.06 10.34 -11.89
N LYS A 646 13.76 11.00 -12.99
CA LYS A 646 14.51 10.83 -14.25
C LYS A 646 15.98 11.26 -14.12
N ALA A 647 16.26 12.19 -13.24
CA ALA A 647 17.62 12.61 -12.87
C ALA A 647 18.29 11.66 -11.83
N GLY A 648 17.60 10.62 -11.36
CA GLY A 648 18.12 9.58 -10.46
C GLY A 648 17.85 9.82 -8.97
N TYR A 649 16.97 10.77 -8.62
CA TYR A 649 16.62 11.09 -7.23
C TYR A 649 15.33 10.42 -6.79
N LEU A 650 15.21 10.18 -5.48
CA LEU A 650 14.02 9.65 -4.82
C LEU A 650 13.08 10.79 -4.39
N ASN A 651 11.77 10.56 -4.44
CA ASN A 651 10.80 11.44 -3.79
C ASN A 651 10.23 10.70 -2.58
N VAL A 652 10.31 11.29 -1.42
CA VAL A 652 9.97 10.63 -0.15
C VAL A 652 8.72 11.25 0.45
N PHE A 653 7.75 10.43 0.80
CA PHE A 653 6.64 10.80 1.66
C PHE A 653 7.01 10.52 3.11
N THR A 654 6.76 11.46 4.02
CA THR A 654 6.89 11.25 5.47
C THR A 654 5.60 11.58 6.21
N PRO A 655 5.08 10.66 7.06
CA PRO A 655 3.91 10.92 7.88
C PRO A 655 4.23 11.73 9.15
N PHE A 656 5.50 11.95 9.45
CA PHE A 656 5.97 12.64 10.65
C PHE A 656 5.95 14.17 10.51
N ALA A 657 5.95 14.68 9.27
CA ALA A 657 5.58 16.04 8.94
C ALA A 657 4.09 16.09 8.63
N GLU A 658 3.28 16.74 9.46
CA GLU A 658 1.82 16.71 9.35
C GLU A 658 1.21 18.11 9.42
N LEU A 659 0.34 18.43 8.44
CA LEU A 659 -0.38 19.70 8.36
C LEU A 659 -1.84 19.45 7.95
N TYR A 660 -2.75 20.35 8.34
CA TYR A 660 -4.02 20.52 7.64
C TYR A 660 -3.81 21.32 6.35
N HIS A 661 -4.59 21.02 5.32
CA HIS A 661 -4.67 21.80 4.10
C HIS A 661 -6.14 22.00 3.72
N PHE A 662 -6.62 23.22 3.81
CA PHE A 662 -8.02 23.59 3.66
C PHE A 662 -8.43 23.79 2.19
N GLU A 663 -7.97 22.89 1.32
CA GLU A 663 -8.16 22.90 -0.13
C GLU A 663 -9.54 23.42 -0.57
N SER A 664 -9.58 24.13 -1.69
CA SER A 664 -10.78 24.62 -2.37
C SER A 664 -11.50 25.84 -1.74
N ILE A 665 -10.97 26.45 -0.68
CA ILE A 665 -11.51 27.68 -0.14
C ILE A 665 -11.43 28.80 -1.18
N SER A 666 -10.30 28.87 -1.92
CA SER A 666 -10.01 29.93 -2.90
C SER A 666 -10.43 29.60 -4.34
N ARG A 667 -10.47 28.32 -4.76
CA ARG A 667 -10.64 27.93 -6.17
C ARG A 667 -11.93 27.20 -6.50
N GLY A 668 -12.54 26.48 -5.54
CA GLY A 668 -13.62 25.53 -5.82
C GLY A 668 -13.13 24.30 -6.62
N LEU A 669 -14.00 23.33 -6.85
CA LEU A 669 -13.67 22.08 -7.57
C LEU A 669 -13.41 22.32 -9.05
N ASP A 670 -12.45 21.59 -9.65
CA ASP A 670 -12.07 21.66 -11.08
C ASP A 670 -12.92 20.76 -11.99
N ASP A 671 -14.16 20.46 -11.60
CA ASP A 671 -15.03 19.47 -12.23
C ASP A 671 -16.02 20.03 -13.28
N GLN A 672 -16.04 21.35 -13.49
CA GLN A 672 -17.03 22.01 -14.38
C GLN A 672 -16.45 23.10 -15.27
N GLY A 673 -17.02 23.23 -16.46
CA GLY A 673 -16.78 24.33 -17.39
C GLY A 673 -15.34 24.45 -17.91
N GLU A 674 -14.78 25.67 -17.91
CA GLU A 674 -13.43 25.95 -18.43
C GLU A 674 -12.34 25.27 -17.60
N LYS A 675 -12.56 25.08 -16.30
CA LYS A 675 -11.64 24.38 -15.42
C LYS A 675 -11.48 22.92 -15.80
N ALA A 676 -12.58 22.20 -16.07
CA ALA A 676 -12.54 20.82 -16.55
C ALA A 676 -11.86 20.70 -17.91
N LYS A 677 -12.07 21.67 -18.82
CA LYS A 677 -11.39 21.70 -20.11
C LYS A 677 -9.87 21.82 -19.95
N ARG A 678 -9.41 22.78 -19.14
CA ARG A 678 -7.99 22.96 -18.84
C ARG A 678 -7.38 21.72 -18.21
N TYR A 679 -8.04 21.12 -17.21
CA TYR A 679 -7.57 19.88 -16.58
C TYR A 679 -7.42 18.74 -17.59
N ASN A 680 -8.35 18.63 -18.56
CA ASN A 680 -8.24 17.62 -19.62
C ASN A 680 -7.05 17.90 -20.57
N GLU A 681 -6.78 19.16 -20.91
CA GLU A 681 -5.65 19.57 -21.74
C GLU A 681 -4.31 19.31 -21.04
N GLU A 682 -4.20 19.66 -19.74
CA GLU A 682 -3.03 19.34 -18.91
C GLU A 682 -2.84 17.83 -18.75
N SER A 683 -3.93 17.08 -18.55
CA SER A 683 -3.90 15.61 -18.46
C SER A 683 -3.44 14.96 -19.78
N GLU A 684 -3.86 15.48 -20.93
CA GLU A 684 -3.40 14.99 -22.23
C GLU A 684 -1.92 15.30 -22.46
N ARG A 685 -1.49 16.52 -22.12
CA ARG A 685 -0.07 16.93 -22.18
C ARG A 685 0.80 16.03 -21.28
N PHE A 686 0.34 15.75 -20.07
CA PHE A 686 1.02 14.89 -19.12
C PHE A 686 1.18 13.46 -19.67
N ARG A 687 0.09 12.87 -20.17
CA ARG A 687 0.14 11.51 -20.76
C ARG A 687 1.07 11.44 -21.97
N ASN A 688 1.15 12.49 -22.78
CA ASN A 688 2.05 12.54 -23.92
C ASN A 688 3.52 12.67 -23.49
N LYS A 689 3.80 13.53 -22.49
CA LYS A 689 5.15 13.78 -21.97
C LYS A 689 5.71 12.56 -21.23
N TRP A 690 4.89 11.88 -20.42
CA TRP A 690 5.29 10.78 -19.54
C TRP A 690 4.72 9.43 -19.99
N LYS A 691 4.56 9.27 -21.30
CA LYS A 691 3.97 8.04 -21.88
C LYS A 691 4.71 6.78 -21.50
N ALA A 692 6.03 6.79 -21.57
CA ALA A 692 6.85 5.62 -21.27
C ALA A 692 6.75 5.19 -19.79
N GLU A 693 6.76 6.17 -18.89
CA GLU A 693 6.62 5.96 -17.45
C GLU A 693 5.23 5.42 -17.10
N LEU A 694 4.18 5.95 -17.72
CA LEU A 694 2.81 5.48 -17.54
C LEU A 694 2.58 4.06 -18.09
N GLU A 695 3.22 3.72 -19.21
CA GLU A 695 3.17 2.37 -19.80
C GLU A 695 3.96 1.35 -18.97
N ALA A 696 5.07 1.76 -18.37
CA ALA A 696 5.84 0.92 -17.45
C ALA A 696 5.09 0.66 -16.11
N GLY A 697 4.17 1.53 -15.74
CA GLY A 697 3.47 1.48 -14.45
C GLY A 697 4.22 2.18 -13.32
N ASP A 698 3.54 2.36 -12.20
CA ASP A 698 4.13 2.98 -11.01
C ASP A 698 4.94 1.94 -10.21
N PRO A 699 6.25 2.15 -9.95
CA PRO A 699 7.08 1.17 -9.26
C PRO A 699 6.70 1.01 -7.77
N TYR A 700 6.04 2.01 -7.18
CA TYR A 700 5.65 1.96 -5.77
C TYR A 700 4.20 1.52 -5.55
N PHE A 701 3.49 1.18 -6.66
CA PHE A 701 2.12 0.70 -6.63
C PHE A 701 2.01 -0.64 -7.36
N ASN A 702 1.89 -1.73 -6.57
CA ASN A 702 1.89 -3.09 -7.10
C ASN A 702 0.83 -3.27 -8.21
N PRO A 703 1.13 -3.92 -9.33
CA PRO A 703 0.21 -4.09 -10.46
C PRO A 703 -1.04 -4.91 -10.13
N ASN A 704 -1.08 -5.59 -9.00
CA ASN A 704 -2.26 -6.32 -8.52
C ASN A 704 -3.33 -5.40 -7.90
N PHE A 705 -3.04 -4.11 -7.69
CA PHE A 705 -4.01 -3.15 -7.20
C PHE A 705 -4.79 -2.47 -8.34
N SER A 706 -6.01 -2.07 -8.03
CA SER A 706 -6.86 -1.30 -8.95
C SER A 706 -6.34 0.12 -9.11
N LEU A 707 -6.18 0.56 -10.35
CA LEU A 707 -5.87 1.95 -10.67
C LEU A 707 -7.11 2.87 -10.64
N ASP A 708 -8.29 2.33 -10.32
CA ASP A 708 -9.54 3.11 -10.20
C ASP A 708 -9.79 3.59 -8.76
N LYS A 709 -9.08 3.01 -7.78
CA LYS A 709 -9.24 3.31 -6.35
C LYS A 709 -7.89 3.62 -5.69
N SER A 710 -7.94 4.48 -4.70
CA SER A 710 -6.74 4.91 -3.93
C SER A 710 -6.49 4.08 -2.67
N ASP A 711 -7.29 3.05 -2.42
CA ASP A 711 -7.36 2.29 -1.16
C ASP A 711 -6.65 0.93 -1.20
N PHE A 712 -5.87 0.67 -2.26
CA PHE A 712 -5.18 -0.60 -2.50
C PHE A 712 -6.11 -1.80 -2.68
N SER A 713 -7.32 -1.58 -3.15
CA SER A 713 -8.24 -2.65 -3.56
C SER A 713 -7.66 -3.48 -4.71
N LEU A 714 -7.92 -4.79 -4.67
CA LEU A 714 -7.38 -5.73 -5.66
C LEU A 714 -8.07 -5.58 -7.03
N ARG A 715 -7.34 -5.89 -8.09
CA ARG A 715 -7.87 -6.06 -9.45
C ARG A 715 -7.62 -7.48 -9.96
N VAL A 716 -8.45 -7.95 -10.90
CA VAL A 716 -8.25 -9.19 -11.67
C VAL A 716 -8.03 -8.85 -13.14
#